data_93ddc080b58941bf5aaa4fd2e7b0948b
#
_entry.id   93ddc080b58941bf5aaa4fd2e7b0948b
#
_cell.length_a   1.000
_cell.length_b   1.000
_cell.length_c   1.000
_cell.angle_alpha   90.00
_cell.angle_beta   90.00
_cell.angle_gamma   90.00
#
_symmetry.space_group_name_H-M   'P 1'
#
loop_
_entity.id
_entity.type
_entity.pdbx_description
1 polymer ?
#
loop_
_entity_poly.entity_id
_entity_poly.type
_entity_poly.pdbx_seq_one_letter_code
_entity_poly.pdbx_strand_id
1 'polypeptide(L)'
;MSEKQVFSTEWAGKTLSVEVGQLAKQASGAALIRYGDTVVLTAAVGSKKPRPGDFFPLTVNYEEKMYSVGKVPGGFLKREGRPSDRATLTARLIDRPIRPLFAEGFRNEVQITSTVFSVDQDCSPEMAAMLGSSVALVISDIPFEGPIAGVDVGRIDGKYVINPTIEQAEKSDISLTVAGTYDAINMVEAGAKEVSEEAMLEAIMFGHEEIKRLCEFQQQIIAAVGKEKREIELFVSDPELEAEVKAASEGKMKAAIKTEEKKAREAAIEDVKEEILESYKAKELENEAEILSEVAHILEMIEKDEMRRLISQDKIRPDGRKVNEIRPLSSEVGMLPRVHGSGLFTRGQTQALSVCTLAPLREHQIIDGLGTEEYKRFMHHYNFPQFSVGETGPRRAPGRREIGHGALGERALQYVIPSEEEFPYTIRLVSEVLESNGSSSQASICGSTLAMLDAGVPIKAPVAGIAMGLVKLGDDYTILSDIQGMEDHFGDMDFKVAGTKDGITALQMDIKIDGLSRQILDEALTQAKEGRLHILEHLTSTISAPREELSAYAPKIITLNIKPEKIKDVIGPGGKQINAIIDETGVKIDIEQDGTVYIASQDQAMNRKAIAIIEDIVREVEVGEVYTGKVRRIEKFGAFVELFKGTDGLVHISELAHERVGKVEDILKLGDEVTVKVIEVDQQGRVNLSRKALLEKKEQPEGDKNHKQRKNSILKRKNQNLNNTKSK
;
A
#
# COMPACT_ATOMS: atom_id res chain seq x y z
N MET A 1 -5.59 46.58 11.34
CA MET A 1 -5.83 45.11 11.43
C MET A 1 -6.32 44.72 10.04
N SER A 2 -5.66 43.82 9.34
CA SER A 2 -6.16 43.31 8.06
C SER A 2 -7.53 42.69 8.28
N GLU A 3 -8.55 43.14 7.54
CA GLU A 3 -9.86 42.52 7.56
C GLU A 3 -9.80 41.13 6.93
N LYS A 4 -10.69 40.23 7.39
CA LYS A 4 -10.89 38.94 6.76
C LYS A 4 -11.29 39.12 5.32
N GLN A 5 -10.57 38.51 4.38
CA GLN A 5 -10.96 38.42 2.98
C GLN A 5 -11.21 36.97 2.61
N VAL A 6 -12.18 36.73 1.74
CA VAL A 6 -12.61 35.39 1.30
C VAL A 6 -12.67 35.39 -0.22
N PHE A 7 -11.98 34.45 -0.83
CA PHE A 7 -12.00 34.18 -2.26
C PHE A 7 -12.61 32.81 -2.49
N SER A 8 -13.45 32.64 -3.49
CA SER A 8 -14.11 31.37 -3.74
C SER A 8 -14.14 31.03 -5.22
N THR A 9 -14.02 29.73 -5.50
CA THR A 9 -14.20 29.15 -6.83
C THR A 9 -14.82 27.77 -6.69
N GLU A 10 -15.16 27.13 -7.78
CA GLU A 10 -15.55 25.71 -7.82
C GLU A 10 -14.31 24.85 -8.05
N TRP A 11 -14.23 23.69 -7.40
CA TRP A 11 -13.19 22.69 -7.58
C TRP A 11 -13.80 21.29 -7.58
N ALA A 12 -13.72 20.61 -8.73
CA ALA A 12 -14.30 19.27 -8.92
C ALA A 12 -15.78 19.19 -8.45
N GLY A 13 -16.60 20.18 -8.80
CA GLY A 13 -18.02 20.23 -8.45
C GLY A 13 -18.34 20.64 -7.01
N LYS A 14 -17.34 20.99 -6.20
CA LYS A 14 -17.51 21.45 -4.82
C LYS A 14 -16.95 22.87 -4.63
N THR A 15 -17.47 23.58 -3.65
CA THR A 15 -16.98 24.94 -3.35
C THR A 15 -15.60 24.87 -2.70
N LEU A 16 -14.65 25.58 -3.29
CA LEU A 16 -13.34 25.90 -2.71
C LEU A 16 -13.35 27.35 -2.25
N SER A 17 -12.98 27.60 -0.99
CA SER A 17 -12.76 28.95 -0.50
C SER A 17 -11.43 29.10 0.23
N VAL A 18 -10.82 30.28 0.06
CA VAL A 18 -9.56 30.68 0.67
C VAL A 18 -9.83 31.90 1.54
N GLU A 19 -9.63 31.77 2.85
CA GLU A 19 -9.79 32.85 3.82
C GLU A 19 -8.41 33.34 4.30
N VAL A 20 -8.16 34.62 4.21
CA VAL A 20 -6.90 35.26 4.61
C VAL A 20 -7.11 36.42 5.58
N GLY A 21 -6.08 36.77 6.35
CA GLY A 21 -6.07 37.97 7.20
C GLY A 21 -6.67 37.80 8.60
N GLN A 22 -7.34 36.68 8.90
CA GLN A 22 -7.96 36.45 10.22
C GLN A 22 -7.08 35.62 11.17
N LEU A 23 -6.51 34.51 10.68
CA LEU A 23 -5.79 33.52 11.50
C LEU A 23 -4.27 33.65 11.32
N ALA A 24 -3.50 33.13 12.25
CA ALA A 24 -2.04 32.99 12.22
C ALA A 24 -1.29 34.29 11.79
N LYS A 25 -1.69 35.44 12.30
CA LYS A 25 -1.21 36.79 11.86
C LYS A 25 0.28 37.05 12.11
N GLN A 26 0.97 36.20 12.86
CA GLN A 26 2.41 36.31 13.09
C GLN A 26 3.24 35.58 12.02
N ALA A 27 2.61 34.72 11.22
CA ALA A 27 3.26 34.08 10.10
C ALA A 27 3.55 35.09 8.97
N SER A 28 4.52 34.81 8.12
CA SER A 28 4.82 35.61 6.92
C SER A 28 3.62 35.63 5.98
N GLY A 29 2.96 34.47 5.80
CA GLY A 29 1.69 34.29 5.13
C GLY A 29 0.88 33.15 5.76
N ALA A 30 -0.45 33.28 5.74
CA ALA A 30 -1.34 32.23 6.23
C ALA A 30 -2.68 32.26 5.50
N ALA A 31 -3.23 31.07 5.23
CA ALA A 31 -4.51 30.87 4.59
C ALA A 31 -5.30 29.74 5.25
N LEU A 32 -6.60 29.92 5.41
CA LEU A 32 -7.53 28.84 5.77
C LEU A 32 -8.24 28.40 4.49
N ILE A 33 -8.01 27.15 4.11
CA ILE A 33 -8.60 26.53 2.94
C ILE A 33 -9.84 25.74 3.38
N ARG A 34 -10.95 25.95 2.67
CA ARG A 34 -12.16 25.14 2.79
C ARG A 34 -12.48 24.51 1.45
N TYR A 35 -12.51 23.20 1.41
CA TYR A 35 -12.90 22.42 0.26
C TYR A 35 -14.03 21.46 0.67
N GLY A 36 -15.27 21.76 0.31
CA GLY A 36 -16.42 21.15 0.96
C GLY A 36 -16.39 21.42 2.48
N ASP A 37 -16.54 20.38 3.30
CA ASP A 37 -16.42 20.47 4.75
C ASP A 37 -14.97 20.19 5.27
N THR A 38 -14.03 19.92 4.37
CA THR A 38 -12.60 19.86 4.72
C THR A 38 -12.06 21.25 4.98
N VAL A 39 -11.37 21.43 6.11
CA VAL A 39 -10.79 22.70 6.54
C VAL A 39 -9.34 22.51 6.96
N VAL A 40 -8.42 23.22 6.28
CA VAL A 40 -6.99 23.17 6.55
C VAL A 40 -6.45 24.59 6.75
N LEU A 41 -5.77 24.81 7.87
CA LEU A 41 -5.00 26.04 8.09
C LEU A 41 -3.55 25.79 7.67
N THR A 42 -3.04 26.60 6.74
CA THR A 42 -1.64 26.60 6.37
C THR A 42 -0.99 27.93 6.70
N ALA A 43 0.20 27.87 7.32
CA ALA A 43 1.02 29.01 7.65
C ALA A 43 2.46 28.83 7.14
N ALA A 44 3.02 29.86 6.52
CA ALA A 44 4.40 29.90 6.05
C ALA A 44 5.18 30.97 6.80
N VAL A 45 6.40 30.63 7.22
CA VAL A 45 7.33 31.54 7.91
C VAL A 45 8.70 31.44 7.25
N GLY A 46 9.28 32.57 6.89
CA GLY A 46 10.65 32.66 6.37
C GLY A 46 11.59 33.43 7.31
N SER A 47 12.78 32.87 7.58
CA SER A 47 13.80 33.56 8.36
C SER A 47 14.27 34.83 7.67
N LYS A 48 14.71 35.82 8.45
CA LYS A 48 15.25 37.09 7.91
C LYS A 48 16.72 37.00 7.51
N LYS A 49 17.44 36.03 8.04
CA LYS A 49 18.87 35.85 7.80
C LYS A 49 19.12 34.48 7.16
N PRO A 50 20.06 34.38 6.22
CA PRO A 50 20.46 33.11 5.66
C PRO A 50 21.11 32.22 6.73
N ARG A 51 21.03 30.90 6.56
CA ARG A 51 21.80 29.95 7.34
C ARG A 51 23.17 29.73 6.70
N PRO A 52 24.21 29.40 7.50
CA PRO A 52 25.49 28.93 6.97
C PRO A 52 25.30 27.63 6.17
N GLY A 53 26.09 27.44 5.11
CA GLY A 53 26.05 26.27 4.24
C GLY A 53 25.44 26.57 2.88
N ASP A 54 25.46 25.61 2.00
CA ASP A 54 25.00 25.66 0.60
C ASP A 54 23.60 25.07 0.38
N PHE A 55 22.98 24.59 1.44
CA PHE A 55 21.70 23.88 1.41
C PHE A 55 20.51 24.82 1.67
N PHE A 56 19.43 24.69 0.88
CA PHE A 56 18.15 25.35 1.13
C PHE A 56 17.35 24.67 2.24
N PRO A 57 17.17 25.31 3.42
CA PRO A 57 16.51 24.69 4.56
C PRO A 57 14.99 24.89 4.51
N LEU A 58 14.30 24.15 3.62
CA LEU A 58 12.85 24.07 3.57
C LEU A 58 12.34 22.95 4.46
N THR A 59 11.39 23.25 5.35
CA THR A 59 10.69 22.27 6.18
C THR A 59 9.19 22.36 5.95
N VAL A 60 8.58 21.27 5.49
CA VAL A 60 7.13 21.14 5.37
C VAL A 60 6.62 20.19 6.44
N ASN A 61 5.61 20.64 7.21
CA ASN A 61 4.91 19.84 8.20
C ASN A 61 3.44 19.74 7.83
N TYR A 62 2.92 18.52 7.87
CA TYR A 62 1.49 18.24 7.74
C TYR A 62 1.02 17.59 9.02
N GLU A 63 0.05 18.20 9.68
CA GLU A 63 -0.42 17.79 11.00
C GLU A 63 -1.84 17.26 10.93
N GLU A 64 -1.98 15.96 11.13
CA GLU A 64 -3.27 15.28 11.31
C GLU A 64 -3.77 15.49 12.74
N LYS A 65 -5.02 15.92 12.88
CA LYS A 65 -5.69 16.08 14.18
C LYS A 65 -6.90 15.16 14.21
N MET A 66 -6.90 14.19 15.13
CA MET A 66 -7.96 13.17 15.21
C MET A 66 -9.35 13.76 15.44
N TYR A 67 -9.41 14.94 16.12
CA TYR A 67 -10.68 15.66 16.30
C TYR A 67 -11.30 16.12 14.96
N SER A 68 -10.52 16.23 13.86
CA SER A 68 -11.03 16.63 12.54
C SER A 68 -12.03 15.64 11.95
N VAL A 69 -11.99 14.39 12.44
CA VAL A 69 -12.93 13.29 12.11
C VAL A 69 -13.70 12.81 13.34
N GLY A 70 -13.74 13.62 14.42
CA GLY A 70 -14.47 13.31 15.63
C GLY A 70 -13.91 12.15 16.48
N LYS A 71 -12.64 11.79 16.26
CA LYS A 71 -11.96 10.70 16.97
C LYS A 71 -11.06 11.22 18.09
N VAL A 72 -10.83 10.38 19.10
CA VAL A 72 -9.75 10.52 20.09
C VAL A 72 -8.63 9.57 19.68
N PRO A 73 -7.34 10.01 19.71
CA PRO A 73 -6.23 9.14 19.35
C PRO A 73 -6.25 7.78 20.06
N GLY A 74 -6.08 6.69 19.32
CA GLY A 74 -6.19 5.32 19.83
C GLY A 74 -5.10 4.93 20.82
N GLY A 75 -3.91 5.56 20.73
CA GLY A 75 -2.78 5.30 21.60
C GLY A 75 -3.03 5.56 23.08
N PHE A 76 -2.19 5.00 23.97
CA PHE A 76 -2.34 5.10 25.42
C PHE A 76 -2.42 6.55 25.94
N LEU A 77 -1.61 7.46 25.39
CA LEU A 77 -1.55 8.87 25.82
C LEU A 77 -2.75 9.70 25.35
N LYS A 78 -3.61 9.17 24.47
CA LYS A 78 -4.76 9.88 23.89
C LYS A 78 -4.41 11.25 23.31
N ARG A 79 -3.23 11.35 22.73
CA ARG A 79 -2.70 12.53 22.08
C ARG A 79 -1.94 12.11 20.81
N GLU A 80 -1.98 12.95 19.77
CA GLU A 80 -1.15 12.81 18.59
C GLU A 80 0.34 12.82 18.99
N GLY A 81 1.10 11.87 18.45
CA GLY A 81 2.51 11.68 18.71
C GLY A 81 3.38 12.13 17.53
N ARG A 82 4.20 11.19 17.03
CA ARG A 82 4.97 11.39 15.80
C ARG A 82 4.02 11.44 14.60
N PRO A 83 4.38 12.18 13.53
CA PRO A 83 3.61 12.12 12.29
C PRO A 83 3.40 10.68 11.82
N SER A 84 2.20 10.39 11.34
CA SER A 84 1.90 9.11 10.69
C SER A 84 2.71 8.98 9.38
N ASP A 85 2.77 7.77 8.82
CA ASP A 85 3.37 7.57 7.49
C ASP A 85 2.63 8.42 6.44
N ARG A 86 1.30 8.50 6.52
CA ARG A 86 0.47 9.35 5.65
C ARG A 86 0.85 10.82 5.79
N ALA A 87 0.94 11.34 7.01
CA ALA A 87 1.35 12.73 7.26
C ALA A 87 2.76 13.01 6.73
N THR A 88 3.68 12.06 6.88
CA THR A 88 5.04 12.13 6.35
C THR A 88 5.07 12.16 4.82
N LEU A 89 4.26 11.31 4.18
CA LEU A 89 4.12 11.25 2.71
C LEU A 89 3.49 12.53 2.16
N THR A 90 2.44 13.04 2.81
CA THR A 90 1.80 14.31 2.43
C THR A 90 2.76 15.49 2.54
N ALA A 91 3.56 15.56 3.62
CA ALA A 91 4.58 16.59 3.75
C ALA A 91 5.61 16.54 2.61
N ARG A 92 6.00 15.33 2.16
CA ARG A 92 6.87 15.14 0.98
C ARG A 92 6.18 15.53 -0.32
N LEU A 93 4.89 15.17 -0.46
CA LEU A 93 4.08 15.51 -1.62
C LEU A 93 3.99 17.03 -1.83
N ILE A 94 3.95 17.82 -0.73
CA ILE A 94 3.92 19.28 -0.76
C ILE A 94 5.33 19.88 -0.97
N ASP A 95 6.37 19.31 -0.33
CA ASP A 95 7.75 19.81 -0.43
C ASP A 95 8.28 19.75 -1.88
N ARG A 96 8.03 18.65 -2.58
CA ARG A 96 8.60 18.34 -3.90
C ARG A 96 8.28 19.39 -4.98
N PRO A 97 7.02 19.81 -5.21
CA PRO A 97 6.71 20.80 -6.22
C PRO A 97 7.05 22.23 -5.78
N ILE A 98 7.22 22.50 -4.49
CA ILE A 98 7.53 23.84 -3.95
C ILE A 98 9.02 24.15 -4.00
N ARG A 99 9.86 23.16 -3.65
CA ARG A 99 11.31 23.35 -3.49
C ARG A 99 12.01 23.91 -4.74
N PRO A 100 11.75 23.42 -5.97
CA PRO A 100 12.39 23.91 -7.18
C PRO A 100 12.08 25.36 -7.53
N LEU A 101 11.03 25.95 -6.93
CA LEU A 101 10.57 27.31 -7.21
C LEU A 101 11.15 28.37 -6.24
N PHE A 102 12.25 28.04 -5.59
CA PHE A 102 13.11 28.99 -4.89
C PHE A 102 14.38 29.19 -5.70
N ALA A 103 14.84 30.44 -5.79
CA ALA A 103 16.03 30.78 -6.54
C ALA A 103 17.26 30.00 -6.09
N GLU A 104 18.15 29.65 -7.03
CA GLU A 104 19.43 29.06 -6.71
C GLU A 104 20.23 29.97 -5.77
N GLY A 105 20.89 29.41 -4.75
CA GLY A 105 21.56 30.19 -3.72
C GLY A 105 20.66 30.75 -2.61
N PHE A 106 19.36 30.40 -2.60
CA PHE A 106 18.45 30.78 -1.49
C PHE A 106 18.80 29.99 -0.22
N ARG A 107 19.20 30.65 0.87
CA ARG A 107 19.67 30.04 2.12
C ARG A 107 18.87 30.37 3.36
N ASN A 108 17.81 31.18 3.22
CA ASN A 108 16.93 31.49 4.34
C ASN A 108 16.06 30.30 4.67
N GLU A 109 15.92 29.97 5.96
CA GLU A 109 15.03 28.90 6.40
C GLU A 109 13.57 29.26 6.10
N VAL A 110 12.83 28.33 5.48
CA VAL A 110 11.41 28.41 5.24
C VAL A 110 10.71 27.23 5.90
N GLN A 111 9.70 27.51 6.70
CA GLN A 111 8.86 26.49 7.31
C GLN A 111 7.41 26.70 6.92
N ILE A 112 6.80 25.62 6.41
CA ILE A 112 5.37 25.54 6.08
C ILE A 112 4.75 24.54 7.04
N THR A 113 3.62 24.92 7.66
CA THR A 113 2.85 24.03 8.53
C THR A 113 1.40 24.06 8.13
N SER A 114 0.87 22.91 7.71
CA SER A 114 -0.54 22.69 7.40
C SER A 114 -1.18 21.85 8.48
N THR A 115 -2.24 22.38 9.13
CA THR A 115 -2.97 21.69 10.20
C THR A 115 -4.40 21.40 9.73
N VAL A 116 -4.80 20.14 9.77
CA VAL A 116 -6.13 19.69 9.36
C VAL A 116 -7.12 19.86 10.52
N PHE A 117 -8.13 20.72 10.33
CA PHE A 117 -9.13 21.04 11.36
C PHE A 117 -10.45 20.31 11.18
N SER A 118 -10.82 19.96 9.95
CA SER A 118 -12.03 19.19 9.62
C SER A 118 -11.79 18.40 8.35
N VAL A 119 -12.40 17.22 8.22
CA VAL A 119 -12.28 16.35 7.03
C VAL A 119 -13.66 15.93 6.54
N ASP A 120 -13.97 16.28 5.30
CA ASP A 120 -14.95 15.65 4.45
C ASP A 120 -14.21 14.54 3.66
N GLN A 121 -14.61 13.30 3.80
CA GLN A 121 -13.91 12.14 3.21
C GLN A 121 -13.85 12.19 1.66
N ASP A 122 -14.76 12.92 1.01
CA ASP A 122 -14.77 13.15 -0.44
C ASP A 122 -14.01 14.40 -0.87
N CYS A 123 -13.30 15.06 0.06
CA CYS A 123 -12.52 16.28 -0.19
C CYS A 123 -11.13 16.13 0.43
N SER A 124 -10.13 15.78 -0.38
CA SER A 124 -8.76 15.51 0.06
C SER A 124 -8.17 16.66 0.90
N PRO A 125 -7.85 16.43 2.18
CA PRO A 125 -7.15 17.42 2.99
C PRO A 125 -5.70 17.62 2.53
N GLU A 126 -5.09 16.66 1.86
CA GLU A 126 -3.76 16.75 1.28
C GLU A 126 -3.71 17.77 0.15
N MET A 127 -4.70 17.73 -0.76
CA MET A 127 -4.80 18.70 -1.85
C MET A 127 -5.14 20.10 -1.33
N ALA A 128 -6.00 20.20 -0.33
CA ALA A 128 -6.28 21.46 0.36
C ALA A 128 -5.02 22.04 1.06
N ALA A 129 -4.19 21.20 1.67
CA ALA A 129 -2.92 21.58 2.29
C ALA A 129 -1.87 22.04 1.25
N MET A 130 -1.80 21.38 0.11
CA MET A 130 -0.90 21.76 -0.98
C MET A 130 -1.27 23.13 -1.53
N LEU A 131 -2.55 23.35 -1.84
CA LEU A 131 -3.05 24.67 -2.27
C LEU A 131 -2.81 25.73 -1.19
N GLY A 132 -3.10 25.41 0.07
CA GLY A 132 -2.85 26.30 1.20
C GLY A 132 -1.38 26.68 1.37
N SER A 133 -0.46 25.75 1.10
CA SER A 133 0.98 25.98 1.14
C SER A 133 1.42 26.95 0.05
N SER A 134 0.92 26.77 -1.17
CA SER A 134 1.15 27.70 -2.26
C SER A 134 0.61 29.08 -1.94
N VAL A 135 -0.67 29.19 -1.55
CA VAL A 135 -1.31 30.47 -1.20
C VAL A 135 -0.55 31.18 -0.08
N ALA A 136 -0.18 30.47 1.01
CA ALA A 136 0.55 31.07 2.13
C ALA A 136 1.91 31.64 1.69
N LEU A 137 2.61 31.00 0.77
CA LEU A 137 3.88 31.48 0.21
C LEU A 137 3.67 32.67 -0.72
N VAL A 138 2.76 32.58 -1.68
CA VAL A 138 2.60 33.65 -2.71
C VAL A 138 2.06 34.94 -2.13
N ILE A 139 1.22 34.92 -1.09
CA ILE A 139 0.72 36.14 -0.41
C ILE A 139 1.71 36.68 0.64
N SER A 140 2.78 35.92 0.98
CA SER A 140 3.80 36.35 1.95
C SER A 140 4.85 37.25 1.29
N ASP A 141 5.74 37.78 2.12
CA ASP A 141 6.95 38.48 1.69
C ASP A 141 8.12 37.54 1.35
N ILE A 142 7.93 36.21 1.44
CA ILE A 142 8.95 35.21 1.09
C ILE A 142 9.11 35.17 -0.43
N PRO A 143 10.33 35.28 -1.00
CA PRO A 143 10.59 35.12 -2.43
C PRO A 143 10.31 33.67 -2.85
N PHE A 144 9.25 33.48 -3.60
CA PHE A 144 8.79 32.19 -4.11
C PHE A 144 8.20 32.39 -5.50
N GLU A 145 8.65 31.61 -6.48
CA GLU A 145 8.33 31.76 -7.91
C GLU A 145 7.06 30.98 -8.33
N GLY A 146 6.17 30.70 -7.37
CA GLY A 146 4.86 30.10 -7.66
C GLY A 146 3.86 31.12 -8.23
N PRO A 147 2.57 30.73 -8.34
CA PRO A 147 1.90 29.66 -7.56
C PRO A 147 2.06 28.27 -8.11
N ILE A 148 1.81 27.29 -7.24
CA ILE A 148 1.58 25.89 -7.62
C ILE A 148 0.16 25.47 -7.25
N ALA A 149 -0.32 24.43 -7.91
CA ALA A 149 -1.47 23.65 -7.44
C ALA A 149 -1.22 22.16 -7.64
N GLY A 150 -2.02 21.34 -6.97
CA GLY A 150 -2.04 19.90 -7.16
C GLY A 150 -3.45 19.38 -7.21
N VAL A 151 -3.65 18.28 -7.92
CA VAL A 151 -4.94 17.60 -8.07
C VAL A 151 -4.75 16.10 -8.03
N ASP A 152 -5.76 15.40 -7.52
CA ASP A 152 -5.87 13.96 -7.71
C ASP A 152 -6.63 13.65 -9.00
N VAL A 153 -6.19 12.65 -9.76
CA VAL A 153 -6.83 12.22 -11.01
C VAL A 153 -7.13 10.73 -10.90
N GLY A 154 -8.40 10.39 -11.12
CA GLY A 154 -8.86 9.02 -11.30
C GLY A 154 -9.26 8.75 -12.74
N ARG A 155 -9.38 7.45 -13.13
CA ARG A 155 -9.96 7.03 -14.41
C ARG A 155 -10.98 5.93 -14.17
N ILE A 156 -12.23 6.17 -14.57
CA ILE A 156 -13.37 5.25 -14.40
C ILE A 156 -13.98 4.99 -15.77
N ASP A 157 -14.05 3.74 -16.19
CA ASP A 157 -14.55 3.36 -17.51
C ASP A 157 -13.91 4.15 -18.66
N GLY A 158 -12.59 4.39 -18.55
CA GLY A 158 -11.80 5.15 -19.53
C GLY A 158 -11.96 6.68 -19.47
N LYS A 159 -12.74 7.23 -18.54
CA LYS A 159 -12.94 8.69 -18.37
C LYS A 159 -12.15 9.21 -17.18
N TYR A 160 -11.44 10.29 -17.37
CA TYR A 160 -10.67 10.96 -16.31
C TYR A 160 -11.58 11.82 -15.42
N VAL A 161 -11.31 11.83 -14.13
CA VAL A 161 -12.03 12.58 -13.09
C VAL A 161 -11.03 13.28 -12.18
N ILE A 162 -11.25 14.60 -11.92
CA ILE A 162 -10.46 15.35 -10.93
C ILE A 162 -11.02 15.10 -9.53
N ASN A 163 -10.13 14.90 -8.57
CA ASN A 163 -10.45 14.69 -7.16
C ASN A 163 -11.60 13.69 -6.97
N PRO A 164 -11.40 12.42 -7.36
CA PRO A 164 -12.44 11.39 -7.26
C PRO A 164 -12.92 11.24 -5.81
N THR A 165 -14.23 11.07 -5.64
CA THR A 165 -14.83 10.69 -4.34
C THR A 165 -14.34 9.29 -3.94
N ILE A 166 -14.57 8.86 -2.68
CA ILE A 166 -14.20 7.52 -2.24
C ILE A 166 -14.80 6.44 -3.15
N GLU A 167 -16.10 6.53 -3.45
CA GLU A 167 -16.76 5.57 -4.35
C GLU A 167 -16.16 5.56 -5.77
N GLN A 168 -15.75 6.71 -6.26
CA GLN A 168 -15.10 6.84 -7.57
C GLN A 168 -13.66 6.28 -7.54
N ALA A 169 -12.92 6.51 -6.46
CA ALA A 169 -11.55 6.01 -6.28
C ALA A 169 -11.49 4.48 -6.24
N GLU A 170 -12.46 3.81 -5.60
CA GLU A 170 -12.56 2.35 -5.59
C GLU A 170 -12.72 1.75 -7.00
N LYS A 171 -13.49 2.42 -7.87
CA LYS A 171 -13.75 2.00 -9.25
C LYS A 171 -12.62 2.40 -10.20
N SER A 172 -11.78 3.32 -9.80
CA SER A 172 -10.70 3.87 -10.61
C SER A 172 -9.58 2.84 -10.84
N ASP A 173 -9.01 2.84 -12.05
CA ASP A 173 -7.82 2.08 -12.39
C ASP A 173 -6.54 2.95 -12.33
N ILE A 174 -6.66 4.24 -12.05
CA ILE A 174 -5.58 5.18 -11.82
C ILE A 174 -5.82 5.92 -10.49
N SER A 175 -4.79 6.00 -9.65
CA SER A 175 -4.73 6.87 -8.49
C SER A 175 -3.50 7.75 -8.68
N LEU A 176 -3.69 8.95 -9.24
CA LEU A 176 -2.62 9.84 -9.65
C LEU A 176 -2.74 11.17 -8.93
N THR A 177 -1.66 11.64 -8.35
CA THR A 177 -1.50 13.03 -7.90
C THR A 177 -0.53 13.75 -8.82
N VAL A 178 -0.97 14.87 -9.39
CA VAL A 178 -0.16 15.76 -10.23
C VAL A 178 -0.07 17.12 -9.55
N ALA A 179 1.12 17.73 -9.56
CA ALA A 179 1.31 19.09 -9.11
C ALA A 179 2.26 19.85 -10.04
N GLY A 180 2.06 21.16 -10.12
CA GLY A 180 2.87 22.02 -11.00
C GLY A 180 2.47 23.49 -10.92
N THR A 181 3.11 24.26 -11.79
CA THR A 181 2.80 25.66 -12.06
C THR A 181 1.78 25.76 -13.20
N TYR A 182 1.46 26.99 -13.61
CA TYR A 182 0.66 27.23 -14.80
C TYR A 182 1.31 26.65 -16.06
N ASP A 183 2.61 26.79 -16.20
CA ASP A 183 3.33 26.42 -17.42
C ASP A 183 3.87 25.00 -17.42
N ALA A 184 4.02 24.38 -16.24
CA ALA A 184 4.82 23.17 -16.10
C ALA A 184 4.34 22.20 -15.01
N ILE A 185 4.51 20.90 -15.27
CA ILE A 185 4.32 19.81 -14.28
C ILE A 185 5.64 19.62 -13.55
N ASN A 186 5.63 19.72 -12.21
CA ASN A 186 6.83 19.60 -11.38
C ASN A 186 6.88 18.31 -10.59
N MET A 187 5.74 17.67 -10.33
CA MET A 187 5.66 16.45 -9.54
C MET A 187 4.52 15.57 -10.00
N VAL A 188 4.80 14.28 -10.08
CA VAL A 188 3.81 13.24 -10.34
C VAL A 188 4.01 12.09 -9.37
N GLU A 189 2.92 11.55 -8.85
CA GLU A 189 2.92 10.33 -8.03
C GLU A 189 1.68 9.51 -8.32
N ALA A 190 1.85 8.27 -8.80
CA ALA A 190 0.73 7.44 -9.22
C ALA A 190 0.83 5.99 -8.76
N GLY A 191 -0.33 5.40 -8.49
CA GLY A 191 -0.58 3.97 -8.52
C GLY A 191 -1.58 3.65 -9.62
N ALA A 192 -1.45 2.48 -10.25
CA ALA A 192 -2.33 2.10 -11.34
C ALA A 192 -2.53 0.59 -11.47
N LYS A 193 -3.67 0.18 -12.02
CA LYS A 193 -4.02 -1.22 -12.25
C LYS A 193 -3.58 -1.64 -13.66
N GLU A 194 -2.25 -1.66 -13.91
CA GLU A 194 -1.63 -2.04 -15.19
C GLU A 194 -2.11 -1.20 -16.38
N VAL A 195 -2.08 0.12 -16.23
CA VAL A 195 -2.49 1.02 -17.33
C VAL A 195 -1.35 1.26 -18.32
N SER A 196 -1.70 1.59 -19.57
CA SER A 196 -0.72 1.92 -20.61
C SER A 196 0.00 3.24 -20.32
N GLU A 197 1.19 3.41 -20.87
CA GLU A 197 1.98 4.62 -20.81
C GLU A 197 1.19 5.83 -21.38
N GLU A 198 0.47 5.62 -22.49
CA GLU A 198 -0.39 6.63 -23.12
C GLU A 198 -1.52 7.09 -22.18
N ALA A 199 -2.24 6.15 -21.53
CA ALA A 199 -3.31 6.47 -20.61
C ALA A 199 -2.78 7.22 -19.38
N MET A 200 -1.59 6.90 -18.89
CA MET A 200 -0.94 7.61 -17.80
C MET A 200 -0.56 9.03 -18.22
N LEU A 201 0.02 9.21 -19.41
CA LEU A 201 0.36 10.53 -19.95
C LEU A 201 -0.88 11.41 -20.11
N GLU A 202 -1.97 10.87 -20.66
CA GLU A 202 -3.23 11.61 -20.78
C GLU A 202 -3.81 12.00 -19.41
N ALA A 203 -3.72 11.13 -18.41
CA ALA A 203 -4.14 11.45 -17.02
C ALA A 203 -3.34 12.63 -16.43
N ILE A 204 -2.02 12.62 -16.65
CA ILE A 204 -1.12 13.69 -16.20
C ILE A 204 -1.50 15.02 -16.87
N MET A 205 -1.69 15.02 -18.19
CA MET A 205 -2.07 16.22 -18.93
C MET A 205 -3.46 16.72 -18.55
N PHE A 206 -4.41 15.82 -18.31
CA PHE A 206 -5.75 16.17 -17.83
C PHE A 206 -5.71 16.88 -16.47
N GLY A 207 -4.88 16.39 -15.54
CA GLY A 207 -4.65 17.03 -14.24
C GLY A 207 -4.03 18.43 -14.38
N HIS A 208 -3.09 18.60 -15.33
CA HIS A 208 -2.42 19.88 -15.54
C HIS A 208 -3.38 20.99 -16.00
N GLU A 209 -4.41 20.70 -16.80
CA GLU A 209 -5.42 21.69 -17.18
C GLU A 209 -6.17 22.26 -15.96
N GLU A 210 -6.47 21.44 -14.97
CA GLU A 210 -7.09 21.93 -13.73
C GLU A 210 -6.09 22.70 -12.84
N ILE A 211 -4.82 22.31 -12.84
CA ILE A 211 -3.76 23.05 -12.15
C ILE A 211 -3.64 24.48 -12.70
N LYS A 212 -3.68 24.67 -14.01
CA LYS A 212 -3.67 26.00 -14.64
C LYS A 212 -4.79 26.88 -14.10
N ARG A 213 -6.02 26.36 -14.06
CA ARG A 213 -7.19 27.06 -13.53
C ARG A 213 -7.01 27.47 -12.06
N LEU A 214 -6.44 26.58 -11.25
CA LEU A 214 -6.16 26.86 -9.84
C LEU A 214 -5.03 27.88 -9.66
N CYS A 215 -4.04 27.90 -10.54
CA CYS A 215 -3.00 28.93 -10.56
C CYS A 215 -3.58 30.29 -10.92
N GLU A 216 -4.48 30.38 -11.92
CA GLU A 216 -5.20 31.60 -12.26
C GLU A 216 -6.06 32.13 -11.09
N PHE A 217 -6.73 31.25 -10.37
CA PHE A 217 -7.45 31.59 -9.15
C PHE A 217 -6.52 32.20 -8.09
N GLN A 218 -5.34 31.63 -7.88
CA GLN A 218 -4.36 32.16 -6.94
C GLN A 218 -3.80 33.50 -7.38
N GLN A 219 -3.66 33.80 -8.68
CA GLN A 219 -3.25 35.13 -9.18
C GLN A 219 -4.24 36.21 -8.75
N GLN A 220 -5.54 35.90 -8.71
CA GLN A 220 -6.56 36.87 -8.21
C GLN A 220 -6.35 37.16 -6.71
N ILE A 221 -5.96 36.15 -5.93
CA ILE A 221 -5.67 36.30 -4.49
C ILE A 221 -4.40 37.13 -4.30
N ILE A 222 -3.34 36.83 -5.09
CA ILE A 222 -2.07 37.59 -5.06
C ILE A 222 -2.32 39.08 -5.35
N ALA A 223 -3.10 39.39 -6.40
CA ALA A 223 -3.41 40.78 -6.78
C ALA A 223 -4.16 41.56 -5.68
N ALA A 224 -4.97 40.85 -4.87
CA ALA A 224 -5.78 41.47 -3.81
C ALA A 224 -5.04 41.65 -2.48
N VAL A 225 -4.22 40.67 -2.08
CA VAL A 225 -3.63 40.57 -0.72
C VAL A 225 -2.15 40.22 -0.69
N GLY A 226 -1.51 40.04 -1.84
CA GLY A 226 -0.08 39.74 -1.94
C GLY A 226 0.79 40.85 -1.35
N LYS A 227 1.84 40.43 -0.64
CA LYS A 227 2.86 41.36 -0.14
C LYS A 227 4.00 41.47 -1.14
N GLU A 228 4.67 42.62 -1.15
CA GLU A 228 5.93 42.77 -1.84
C GLU A 228 6.96 41.75 -1.31
N LYS A 229 7.66 41.11 -2.23
CA LYS A 229 8.67 40.10 -1.88
C LYS A 229 9.90 40.79 -1.30
N ARG A 230 10.42 40.26 -0.21
CA ARG A 230 11.63 40.80 0.43
C ARG A 230 12.83 40.57 -0.47
N GLU A 231 13.71 41.56 -0.53
CA GLU A 231 15.04 41.33 -1.07
C GLU A 231 15.84 40.40 -0.15
N ILE A 232 16.53 39.46 -0.75
CA ILE A 232 17.40 38.51 -0.07
C ILE A 232 18.76 38.51 -0.74
N GLU A 233 19.76 38.22 0.05
CA GLU A 233 21.11 37.98 -0.43
C GLU A 233 21.21 36.51 -0.89
N LEU A 234 21.27 36.31 -2.21
CA LEU A 234 21.56 35.01 -2.79
C LEU A 234 23.05 34.71 -2.70
N PHE A 235 23.37 33.45 -2.49
CA PHE A 235 24.77 33.05 -2.62
C PHE A 235 25.15 33.02 -4.11
N VAL A 236 26.11 33.83 -4.46
CA VAL A 236 26.72 33.87 -5.80
C VAL A 236 28.24 33.84 -5.62
N SER A 237 28.89 32.92 -6.30
CA SER A 237 30.33 32.80 -6.26
C SER A 237 31.00 34.05 -6.87
N ASP A 238 32.19 34.43 -6.32
CA ASP A 238 33.00 35.48 -6.89
C ASP A 238 33.49 35.07 -8.28
N PRO A 239 33.18 35.83 -9.35
CA PRO A 239 33.55 35.47 -10.72
C PRO A 239 35.07 35.33 -10.96
N GLU A 240 35.90 36.08 -10.23
CA GLU A 240 37.37 35.98 -10.34
C GLU A 240 37.84 34.67 -9.70
N LEU A 241 37.34 34.35 -8.52
CA LEU A 241 37.60 33.08 -7.85
C LEU A 241 37.13 31.88 -8.66
N GLU A 242 35.90 31.96 -9.24
CA GLU A 242 35.36 30.91 -10.11
C GLU A 242 36.27 30.65 -11.32
N ALA A 243 36.73 31.72 -12.00
CA ALA A 243 37.63 31.61 -13.15
C ALA A 243 38.98 30.98 -12.76
N GLU A 244 39.53 31.35 -11.61
CA GLU A 244 40.79 30.79 -11.12
C GLU A 244 40.67 29.30 -10.77
N VAL A 245 39.63 28.90 -10.02
CA VAL A 245 39.39 27.52 -9.64
C VAL A 245 39.11 26.67 -10.87
N LYS A 246 38.30 27.17 -11.82
CA LYS A 246 38.00 26.48 -13.06
C LYS A 246 39.25 26.22 -13.90
N ALA A 247 40.09 27.23 -14.07
CA ALA A 247 41.37 27.07 -14.79
C ALA A 247 42.31 26.03 -14.16
N ALA A 248 42.29 25.91 -12.81
CA ALA A 248 43.13 24.97 -12.07
C ALA A 248 42.60 23.52 -12.08
N SER A 249 41.27 23.32 -12.12
CA SER A 249 40.64 22.04 -11.84
C SER A 249 39.92 21.40 -13.04
N GLU A 250 39.40 22.15 -14.05
CA GLU A 250 38.52 21.64 -15.10
C GLU A 250 39.13 20.45 -15.86
N GLY A 251 40.38 20.52 -16.25
CA GLY A 251 41.05 19.44 -17.00
C GLY A 251 41.20 18.15 -16.18
N LYS A 252 41.46 18.29 -14.86
CA LYS A 252 41.60 17.17 -13.94
C LYS A 252 40.21 16.55 -13.64
N MET A 253 39.22 17.41 -13.44
CA MET A 253 37.82 16.99 -13.18
C MET A 253 37.28 16.21 -14.38
N LYS A 254 37.51 16.69 -15.61
CA LYS A 254 37.15 15.97 -16.85
C LYS A 254 37.73 14.55 -16.94
N ALA A 255 38.97 14.37 -16.47
CA ALA A 255 39.63 13.07 -16.45
C ALA A 255 39.04 12.18 -15.32
N ALA A 256 38.84 12.75 -14.13
CA ALA A 256 38.29 12.03 -12.97
C ALA A 256 36.88 11.48 -13.21
N ILE A 257 35.99 12.29 -13.78
CA ILE A 257 34.58 11.91 -14.05
C ILE A 257 34.48 10.75 -15.05
N LYS A 258 35.42 10.60 -15.98
CA LYS A 258 35.45 9.52 -16.97
C LYS A 258 35.97 8.17 -16.42
N THR A 259 36.30 8.09 -15.14
CA THR A 259 36.71 6.84 -14.50
C THR A 259 35.48 5.92 -14.35
N GLU A 260 35.49 4.77 -15.03
CA GLU A 260 34.30 3.90 -15.13
C GLU A 260 33.88 3.31 -13.77
N GLU A 261 34.84 2.82 -12.98
CA GLU A 261 34.54 2.22 -11.67
C GLU A 261 34.18 3.29 -10.64
N LYS A 262 33.05 3.10 -9.92
CA LYS A 262 32.46 4.09 -9.02
C LYS A 262 33.44 4.59 -7.94
N LYS A 263 34.03 3.68 -7.16
CA LYS A 263 34.91 4.07 -6.03
C LYS A 263 36.19 4.74 -6.51
N ALA A 264 36.74 4.26 -7.63
CA ALA A 264 37.89 4.89 -8.24
C ALA A 264 37.57 6.29 -8.79
N ARG A 265 36.38 6.48 -9.37
CA ARG A 265 35.88 7.78 -9.81
C ARG A 265 35.68 8.74 -8.64
N GLU A 266 35.01 8.30 -7.58
CA GLU A 266 34.78 9.10 -6.37
C GLU A 266 36.12 9.50 -5.74
N ALA A 267 37.08 8.58 -5.63
CA ALA A 267 38.44 8.89 -5.13
C ALA A 267 39.17 9.89 -6.03
N ALA A 268 39.09 9.71 -7.36
CA ALA A 268 39.77 10.63 -8.30
C ALA A 268 39.13 12.05 -8.27
N ILE A 269 37.82 12.16 -8.07
CA ILE A 269 37.13 13.45 -7.90
C ILE A 269 37.54 14.09 -6.58
N GLU A 270 37.58 13.32 -5.49
CA GLU A 270 37.97 13.81 -4.16
C GLU A 270 39.45 14.25 -4.15
N ASP A 271 40.36 13.50 -4.77
CA ASP A 271 41.78 13.89 -4.92
C ASP A 271 41.90 15.25 -5.62
N VAL A 272 41.11 15.52 -6.67
CA VAL A 272 41.10 16.83 -7.34
C VAL A 272 40.57 17.93 -6.42
N LYS A 273 39.48 17.66 -5.67
CA LYS A 273 38.92 18.62 -4.71
C LYS A 273 39.88 18.94 -3.58
N GLU A 274 40.50 17.92 -2.97
CA GLU A 274 41.49 18.08 -1.91
C GLU A 274 42.70 18.87 -2.40
N GLU A 275 43.26 18.54 -3.57
CA GLU A 275 44.42 19.24 -4.14
C GLU A 275 44.14 20.75 -4.27
N ILE A 276 42.98 21.11 -4.81
CA ILE A 276 42.60 22.53 -5.00
C ILE A 276 42.40 23.22 -3.64
N LEU A 277 41.61 22.59 -2.73
CA LEU A 277 41.34 23.14 -1.40
C LEU A 277 42.65 23.35 -0.59
N GLU A 278 43.57 22.41 -0.65
CA GLU A 278 44.89 22.56 0.01
C GLU A 278 45.70 23.72 -0.58
N SER A 279 45.63 23.92 -1.91
CA SER A 279 46.30 25.06 -2.55
C SER A 279 45.78 26.42 -2.05
N TYR A 280 44.48 26.49 -1.70
CA TYR A 280 43.86 27.70 -1.12
C TYR A 280 44.19 27.86 0.37
N LYS A 281 44.22 26.79 1.15
CA LYS A 281 44.69 26.82 2.55
C LYS A 281 46.13 27.36 2.67
N ALA A 282 47.01 26.96 1.74
CA ALA A 282 48.40 27.41 1.73
C ALA A 282 48.57 28.91 1.44
N LYS A 283 47.50 29.61 0.95
CA LYS A 283 47.55 31.07 0.69
C LYS A 283 47.34 31.91 1.96
N GLU A 284 47.00 31.32 3.11
CA GLU A 284 46.77 31.97 4.43
C GLU A 284 45.87 33.24 4.29
N LEU A 285 44.72 33.11 3.65
CA LEU A 285 43.80 34.23 3.32
C LEU A 285 43.01 34.70 4.54
N GLU A 286 42.71 36.00 4.60
CA GLU A 286 41.70 36.52 5.49
C GLU A 286 40.33 35.89 5.08
N ASN A 287 39.51 35.45 6.04
CA ASN A 287 38.25 34.72 5.81
C ASN A 287 38.44 33.32 5.15
N GLU A 288 39.50 32.61 5.46
CA GLU A 288 39.85 31.30 4.90
C GLU A 288 38.64 30.33 4.85
N ALA A 289 37.85 30.22 5.94
CA ALA A 289 36.71 29.30 6.01
C ALA A 289 35.60 29.62 4.98
N GLU A 290 35.35 30.90 4.72
CA GLU A 290 34.33 31.34 3.72
C GLU A 290 34.86 31.05 2.32
N ILE A 291 36.11 31.38 2.03
CA ILE A 291 36.74 31.13 0.72
C ILE A 291 36.82 29.63 0.44
N LEU A 292 37.20 28.80 1.41
CA LEU A 292 37.24 27.34 1.23
C LEU A 292 35.84 26.75 0.98
N SER A 293 34.79 27.27 1.63
CA SER A 293 33.40 26.87 1.37
C SER A 293 32.96 27.25 -0.06
N GLU A 294 33.36 28.43 -0.52
CA GLU A 294 33.08 28.90 -1.88
C GLU A 294 33.84 28.10 -2.93
N VAL A 295 35.11 27.82 -2.72
CA VAL A 295 35.93 26.96 -3.59
C VAL A 295 35.35 25.56 -3.68
N ALA A 296 34.87 24.98 -2.56
CA ALA A 296 34.22 23.66 -2.56
C ALA A 296 32.95 23.69 -3.40
N HIS A 297 32.12 24.73 -3.28
CA HIS A 297 30.92 24.90 -4.09
C HIS A 297 31.27 25.04 -5.60
N ILE A 298 32.26 25.85 -5.95
CA ILE A 298 32.71 26.01 -7.35
C ILE A 298 33.14 24.64 -7.94
N LEU A 299 33.90 23.85 -7.16
CA LEU A 299 34.37 22.52 -7.59
C LEU A 299 33.18 21.57 -7.82
N GLU A 300 32.12 21.63 -7.00
CA GLU A 300 30.90 20.86 -7.20
C GLU A 300 30.15 21.30 -8.46
N MET A 301 30.09 22.61 -8.73
CA MET A 301 29.49 23.11 -9.97
C MET A 301 30.27 22.69 -11.22
N ILE A 302 31.60 22.67 -11.17
CA ILE A 302 32.44 22.16 -12.26
C ILE A 302 32.21 20.67 -12.50
N GLU A 303 32.07 19.88 -11.44
CA GLU A 303 31.70 18.46 -11.51
C GLU A 303 30.34 18.28 -12.17
N LYS A 304 29.32 19.03 -11.75
CA LYS A 304 27.97 19.06 -12.32
C LYS A 304 28.02 19.39 -13.82
N ASP A 305 28.67 20.48 -14.19
CA ASP A 305 28.73 20.96 -15.57
C ASP A 305 29.41 19.95 -16.48
N GLU A 306 30.53 19.36 -16.05
CA GLU A 306 31.26 18.38 -16.87
C GLU A 306 30.48 17.07 -17.03
N MET A 307 29.81 16.57 -15.98
CA MET A 307 28.92 15.41 -16.07
C MET A 307 27.79 15.66 -17.08
N ARG A 308 27.14 16.83 -16.98
CA ARG A 308 26.05 17.24 -17.87
C ARG A 308 26.52 17.40 -19.31
N ARG A 309 27.71 17.98 -19.51
CA ARG A 309 28.35 18.11 -20.84
C ARG A 309 28.65 16.73 -21.46
N LEU A 310 29.24 15.82 -20.67
CA LEU A 310 29.56 14.46 -21.11
C LEU A 310 28.30 13.72 -21.61
N ILE A 311 27.20 13.80 -20.87
CA ILE A 311 25.93 13.14 -21.23
C ILE A 311 25.27 13.83 -22.43
N SER A 312 25.23 15.18 -22.44
CA SER A 312 24.46 15.91 -23.46
C SER A 312 25.20 16.02 -24.78
N GLN A 313 26.51 16.26 -24.79
CA GLN A 313 27.32 16.47 -25.99
C GLN A 313 27.98 15.20 -26.49
N ASP A 314 28.71 14.50 -25.60
CA ASP A 314 29.44 13.29 -25.96
C ASP A 314 28.53 12.04 -26.02
N LYS A 315 27.31 12.11 -25.45
CA LYS A 315 26.32 11.00 -25.34
C LYS A 315 26.90 9.77 -24.64
N ILE A 316 27.82 10.00 -23.72
CA ILE A 316 28.49 8.98 -22.90
C ILE A 316 28.20 9.27 -21.42
N ARG A 317 27.97 8.24 -20.64
CA ARG A 317 27.72 8.35 -19.18
C ARG A 317 29.04 8.24 -18.41
N PRO A 318 29.11 8.71 -17.15
CA PRO A 318 30.33 8.65 -16.33
C PRO A 318 30.91 7.24 -16.17
N ASP A 319 30.09 6.20 -16.23
CA ASP A 319 30.49 4.79 -16.17
C ASP A 319 30.71 4.12 -17.54
N GLY A 320 30.80 4.91 -18.61
CA GLY A 320 31.03 4.44 -19.97
C GLY A 320 29.80 3.90 -20.70
N ARG A 321 28.65 3.73 -20.03
CA ARG A 321 27.41 3.25 -20.65
C ARG A 321 26.85 4.24 -21.68
N LYS A 322 26.08 3.70 -22.62
CA LYS A 322 25.18 4.49 -23.49
C LYS A 322 23.99 5.01 -22.70
N VAL A 323 23.32 6.01 -23.23
CA VAL A 323 22.20 6.70 -22.56
C VAL A 323 21.02 5.80 -22.20
N ASN A 324 20.76 4.76 -22.99
CA ASN A 324 19.67 3.81 -22.78
C ASN A 324 20.13 2.45 -22.22
N GLU A 325 21.39 2.32 -21.82
CA GLU A 325 21.95 1.06 -21.34
C GLU A 325 21.68 0.87 -19.84
N ILE A 326 21.25 -0.35 -19.50
CA ILE A 326 20.99 -0.77 -18.11
C ILE A 326 22.25 -1.45 -17.56
N ARG A 327 22.57 -1.19 -16.29
CA ARG A 327 23.67 -1.86 -15.57
C ARG A 327 23.48 -3.37 -15.53
N PRO A 328 24.54 -4.17 -15.41
CA PRO A 328 24.44 -5.63 -15.29
C PRO A 328 23.51 -6.05 -14.18
N LEU A 329 22.66 -7.06 -14.46
CA LEU A 329 21.66 -7.58 -13.54
C LEU A 329 22.09 -8.94 -12.99
N SER A 330 21.84 -9.18 -11.71
CA SER A 330 21.88 -10.51 -11.09
C SER A 330 20.81 -10.65 -10.03
N SER A 331 20.31 -11.88 -9.84
CA SER A 331 19.26 -12.17 -8.87
C SER A 331 19.44 -13.55 -8.25
N GLU A 332 19.04 -13.69 -6.98
CA GLU A 332 19.04 -14.95 -6.26
C GLU A 332 17.79 -15.02 -5.37
N VAL A 333 17.21 -16.22 -5.22
CA VAL A 333 16.07 -16.50 -4.35
C VAL A 333 16.38 -17.60 -3.35
N GLY A 334 15.68 -17.63 -2.21
CA GLY A 334 15.84 -18.68 -1.22
C GLY A 334 17.16 -18.63 -0.42
N MET A 335 17.84 -17.47 -0.41
CA MET A 335 19.13 -17.26 0.27
C MET A 335 19.03 -17.41 1.79
N LEU A 336 17.89 -17.08 2.40
CA LEU A 336 17.69 -17.09 3.85
C LEU A 336 16.85 -18.29 4.30
N PRO A 337 17.43 -19.25 5.08
CA PRO A 337 16.80 -20.55 5.29
C PRO A 337 15.57 -20.57 6.19
N ARG A 338 15.36 -19.55 7.03
CA ARG A 338 14.28 -19.53 8.02
C ARG A 338 13.16 -18.54 7.73
N VAL A 339 13.28 -17.75 6.69
CA VAL A 339 12.24 -16.80 6.26
C VAL A 339 11.20 -17.52 5.39
N HIS A 340 10.11 -16.84 5.08
CA HIS A 340 9.07 -17.46 4.25
C HIS A 340 9.38 -17.35 2.75
N GLY A 341 10.09 -16.29 2.33
CA GLY A 341 10.67 -16.13 1.02
C GLY A 341 11.69 -15.00 1.03
N SER A 342 12.70 -15.07 0.17
CA SER A 342 13.73 -14.04 0.05
C SER A 342 14.15 -13.85 -1.40
N GLY A 343 14.41 -12.61 -1.81
CA GLY A 343 14.91 -12.24 -3.12
C GLY A 343 16.03 -11.23 -3.00
N LEU A 344 17.20 -11.56 -3.51
CA LEU A 344 18.31 -10.65 -3.69
C LEU A 344 18.30 -10.17 -5.13
N PHE A 345 18.25 -8.86 -5.32
CA PHE A 345 18.35 -8.23 -6.62
C PHE A 345 19.53 -7.27 -6.65
N THR A 346 20.37 -7.38 -7.66
CA THR A 346 21.54 -6.54 -7.87
C THR A 346 21.51 -5.93 -9.27
N ARG A 347 21.76 -4.63 -9.36
CA ARG A 347 21.89 -3.89 -10.61
C ARG A 347 23.12 -3.01 -10.52
N GLY A 348 24.23 -3.43 -11.11
CA GLY A 348 25.55 -2.83 -10.91
C GLY A 348 25.91 -2.74 -9.41
N GLN A 349 26.14 -1.53 -8.92
CA GLN A 349 26.44 -1.23 -7.52
C GLN A 349 25.19 -0.82 -6.72
N THR A 350 24.03 -1.40 -7.03
CA THR A 350 22.81 -1.22 -6.25
C THR A 350 22.23 -2.60 -5.94
N GLN A 351 22.15 -2.95 -4.65
CA GLN A 351 21.73 -4.26 -4.19
C GLN A 351 20.65 -4.15 -3.11
N ALA A 352 19.55 -4.87 -3.28
CA ALA A 352 18.45 -4.96 -2.33
C ALA A 352 18.14 -6.42 -2.01
N LEU A 353 18.14 -6.77 -0.73
CA LEU A 353 17.66 -8.05 -0.19
C LEU A 353 16.27 -7.83 0.36
N SER A 354 15.27 -8.40 -0.28
CA SER A 354 13.88 -8.35 0.17
C SER A 354 13.46 -9.66 0.81
N VAL A 355 12.69 -9.56 1.89
CA VAL A 355 12.20 -10.69 2.67
C VAL A 355 10.68 -10.62 2.75
N CYS A 356 10.02 -11.72 2.39
CA CYS A 356 8.58 -11.89 2.52
C CYS A 356 8.25 -12.66 3.81
N THR A 357 7.31 -12.14 4.58
CA THR A 357 6.73 -12.79 5.75
C THR A 357 5.23 -12.93 5.57
N LEU A 358 4.73 -14.15 5.72
CA LEU A 358 3.30 -14.48 5.67
C LEU A 358 2.79 -14.67 7.10
N ALA A 359 1.63 -14.12 7.41
CA ALA A 359 1.01 -14.21 8.73
C ALA A 359 -0.52 -14.37 8.59
N PRO A 360 -1.22 -14.87 9.64
CA PRO A 360 -2.69 -14.84 9.66
C PRO A 360 -3.25 -13.43 9.51
N LEU A 361 -4.48 -13.30 9.00
CA LEU A 361 -5.12 -12.00 8.71
C LEU A 361 -5.11 -11.04 9.89
N ARG A 362 -5.35 -11.50 11.12
CA ARG A 362 -5.36 -10.67 12.34
C ARG A 362 -4.01 -9.98 12.66
N GLU A 363 -2.92 -10.35 11.99
CA GLU A 363 -1.61 -9.68 12.12
C GLU A 363 -1.50 -8.47 11.17
N HIS A 364 -2.60 -8.04 10.57
CA HIS A 364 -2.68 -6.83 9.76
C HIS A 364 -2.28 -5.57 10.55
N GLN A 365 -1.82 -4.56 9.86
CA GLN A 365 -1.54 -3.26 10.48
C GLN A 365 -2.87 -2.56 10.77
N ILE A 366 -3.08 -2.15 12.03
CA ILE A 366 -4.21 -1.29 12.42
C ILE A 366 -3.88 0.15 12.03
N ILE A 367 -4.79 0.80 11.32
CA ILE A 367 -4.67 2.21 10.91
C ILE A 367 -5.57 3.07 11.80
N ASP A 368 -4.93 3.92 12.61
CA ASP A 368 -5.61 4.93 13.43
C ASP A 368 -5.32 6.31 12.81
N GLY A 369 -6.09 6.68 11.79
CA GLY A 369 -5.89 7.88 10.98
C GLY A 369 -7.17 8.63 10.67
N LEU A 370 -7.06 9.64 9.77
CA LEU A 370 -8.18 10.49 9.34
C LEU A 370 -9.06 9.82 8.28
N GLY A 371 -8.55 8.81 7.57
CA GLY A 371 -9.26 8.10 6.51
C GLY A 371 -10.26 7.07 7.02
N THR A 372 -10.89 6.38 6.08
CA THR A 372 -11.86 5.30 6.32
C THR A 372 -11.21 3.93 6.46
N GLU A 373 -9.97 3.76 6.03
CA GLU A 373 -9.22 2.52 6.18
C GLU A 373 -8.94 2.24 7.66
N GLU A 374 -9.28 1.05 8.13
CA GLU A 374 -9.08 0.62 9.51
C GLU A 374 -7.90 -0.34 9.65
N TYR A 375 -7.54 -1.06 8.60
CA TYR A 375 -6.43 -2.01 8.58
C TYR A 375 -5.80 -2.16 7.20
N LYS A 376 -4.58 -2.68 7.18
CA LYS A 376 -3.82 -2.96 5.97
C LYS A 376 -3.14 -4.31 6.08
N ARG A 377 -3.45 -5.26 5.17
CA ARG A 377 -2.90 -6.62 5.15
C ARG A 377 -1.62 -6.76 4.30
N PHE A 378 -1.36 -5.82 3.41
CA PHE A 378 -0.14 -5.77 2.61
C PHE A 378 0.73 -4.60 3.05
N MET A 379 1.99 -4.86 3.38
CA MET A 379 2.96 -3.87 3.85
C MET A 379 4.29 -4.04 3.13
N HIS A 380 4.88 -2.92 2.71
CA HIS A 380 6.22 -2.88 2.16
C HIS A 380 7.08 -1.88 2.93
N HIS A 381 8.09 -2.39 3.66
CA HIS A 381 9.03 -1.60 4.44
C HIS A 381 10.40 -1.56 3.75
N TYR A 382 11.07 -0.43 3.84
CA TYR A 382 12.34 -0.16 3.18
C TYR A 382 13.34 0.38 4.20
N ASN A 383 14.51 -0.21 4.26
CA ASN A 383 15.61 0.18 5.14
C ASN A 383 16.84 0.56 4.31
N PHE A 384 17.44 1.72 4.65
CA PHE A 384 18.62 2.25 4.00
C PHE A 384 19.73 2.52 5.04
N PRO A 385 20.49 1.50 5.42
CA PRO A 385 21.58 1.66 6.39
C PRO A 385 22.75 2.43 5.79
N GLN A 386 23.49 3.16 6.63
CA GLN A 386 24.62 4.01 6.23
C GLN A 386 25.72 3.25 5.45
N PHE A 387 25.97 1.99 5.82
CA PHE A 387 26.97 1.18 5.13
C PHE A 387 26.64 0.93 3.65
N SER A 388 25.38 1.08 3.22
CA SER A 388 24.97 0.89 1.81
C SER A 388 25.62 1.91 0.87
N VAL A 389 26.04 3.04 1.39
CA VAL A 389 26.82 4.08 0.68
C VAL A 389 28.25 4.24 1.21
N GLY A 390 28.70 3.35 2.12
CA GLY A 390 30.04 3.39 2.67
C GLY A 390 30.24 4.43 3.79
N GLU A 391 29.15 4.99 4.34
CA GLU A 391 29.18 5.99 5.39
C GLU A 391 29.03 5.41 6.79
N THR A 392 29.42 6.19 7.79
CA THR A 392 29.14 5.93 9.21
C THR A 392 28.09 6.92 9.71
N GLY A 393 27.26 6.50 10.66
CA GLY A 393 26.25 7.39 11.24
C GLY A 393 25.43 6.75 12.35
N PRO A 394 24.66 7.54 13.11
CA PRO A 394 23.83 7.03 14.18
C PRO A 394 22.64 6.24 13.60
N ARG A 395 22.34 5.09 14.22
CA ARG A 395 21.11 4.35 13.91
C ARG A 395 19.89 5.16 14.38
N ARG A 396 19.01 5.49 13.47
CA ARG A 396 17.75 6.20 13.71
C ARG A 396 16.56 5.35 13.28
N ALA A 397 15.36 5.74 13.72
CA ALA A 397 14.13 5.22 13.11
C ALA A 397 14.07 5.62 11.62
N PRO A 398 13.30 4.90 10.79
CA PRO A 398 13.13 5.26 9.39
C PRO A 398 12.77 6.74 9.23
N GLY A 399 13.50 7.42 8.36
CA GLY A 399 13.30 8.82 8.05
C GLY A 399 12.26 9.02 6.92
N ARG A 400 12.02 10.28 6.54
CA ARG A 400 11.05 10.60 5.46
C ARG A 400 11.39 9.93 4.13
N ARG A 401 12.69 9.69 3.83
CA ARG A 401 13.12 9.05 2.60
C ARG A 401 12.78 7.56 2.59
N GLU A 402 13.06 6.85 3.69
CA GLU A 402 12.76 5.43 3.81
C GLU A 402 11.25 5.17 3.76
N ILE A 403 10.46 5.99 4.46
CA ILE A 403 8.99 5.92 4.41
C ILE A 403 8.48 6.13 2.98
N GLY A 404 9.01 7.13 2.26
CA GLY A 404 8.64 7.42 0.87
C GLY A 404 8.99 6.29 -0.10
N HIS A 405 10.17 5.69 0.03
CA HIS A 405 10.61 4.56 -0.81
C HIS A 405 9.81 3.28 -0.49
N GLY A 406 9.49 3.05 0.79
CA GLY A 406 8.61 1.96 1.21
C GLY A 406 7.22 2.09 0.59
N ALA A 407 6.61 3.28 0.67
CA ALA A 407 5.29 3.56 0.09
C ALA A 407 5.26 3.42 -1.44
N LEU A 408 6.34 3.81 -2.15
CA LEU A 408 6.44 3.60 -3.59
C LEU A 408 6.46 2.11 -3.94
N GLY A 409 7.24 1.30 -3.20
CA GLY A 409 7.27 -0.15 -3.37
C GLY A 409 5.92 -0.80 -3.07
N GLU A 410 5.24 -0.37 -2.01
CA GLU A 410 3.90 -0.83 -1.66
C GLU A 410 2.90 -0.54 -2.79
N ARG A 411 2.87 0.70 -3.27
CA ARG A 411 2.01 1.14 -4.37
C ARG A 411 2.28 0.37 -5.66
N ALA A 412 3.55 0.07 -5.96
CA ALA A 412 3.93 -0.68 -7.15
C ALA A 412 3.44 -2.13 -7.14
N LEU A 413 3.37 -2.75 -5.96
CA LEU A 413 3.09 -4.17 -5.80
C LEU A 413 1.63 -4.48 -5.41
N GLN A 414 0.92 -3.54 -4.76
CA GLN A 414 -0.42 -3.81 -4.21
C GLN A 414 -1.43 -4.34 -5.24
N TYR A 415 -1.34 -3.94 -6.51
CA TYR A 415 -2.29 -4.34 -7.55
C TYR A 415 -2.04 -5.75 -8.13
N VAL A 416 -0.91 -6.36 -7.79
CA VAL A 416 -0.62 -7.74 -8.15
C VAL A 416 -0.79 -8.72 -6.98
N ILE A 417 -1.09 -8.21 -5.78
CA ILE A 417 -1.37 -9.03 -4.61
C ILE A 417 -2.70 -9.75 -4.81
N PRO A 418 -2.79 -11.08 -4.55
CA PRO A 418 -4.05 -11.82 -4.63
C PRO A 418 -5.09 -11.29 -3.63
N SER A 419 -6.38 -11.52 -3.92
CA SER A 419 -7.45 -11.15 -3.00
C SER A 419 -7.34 -11.91 -1.67
N GLU A 420 -8.11 -11.49 -0.66
CA GLU A 420 -8.13 -12.15 0.65
C GLU A 420 -8.74 -13.55 0.56
N GLU A 421 -9.75 -13.72 -0.30
CA GLU A 421 -10.39 -15.02 -0.54
C GLU A 421 -9.46 -16.00 -1.23
N GLU A 422 -8.60 -15.53 -2.15
CA GLU A 422 -7.64 -16.36 -2.86
C GLU A 422 -6.42 -16.72 -2.01
N PHE A 423 -5.96 -15.77 -1.18
CA PHE A 423 -4.76 -15.94 -0.37
C PHE A 423 -4.92 -15.23 0.98
N PRO A 424 -5.51 -15.90 2.00
CA PRO A 424 -5.92 -15.29 3.27
C PRO A 424 -4.76 -15.03 4.23
N TYR A 425 -3.74 -14.30 3.75
CA TYR A 425 -2.56 -13.95 4.54
C TYR A 425 -2.38 -12.43 4.63
N THR A 426 -1.92 -11.98 5.78
CA THR A 426 -1.20 -10.72 5.89
C THR A 426 0.20 -10.93 5.31
N ILE A 427 0.59 -10.05 4.38
CA ILE A 427 1.88 -10.12 3.66
C ILE A 427 2.72 -8.92 4.06
N ARG A 428 3.88 -9.17 4.63
CA ARG A 428 4.84 -8.13 4.97
C ARG A 428 6.14 -8.33 4.19
N LEU A 429 6.51 -7.34 3.40
CA LEU A 429 7.79 -7.25 2.72
C LEU A 429 8.72 -6.29 3.47
N VAL A 430 9.97 -6.67 3.60
CA VAL A 430 11.03 -5.81 4.13
C VAL A 430 12.19 -5.86 3.16
N SER A 431 12.57 -4.71 2.62
CA SER A 431 13.71 -4.56 1.74
C SER A 431 14.87 -3.89 2.47
N GLU A 432 15.98 -4.61 2.59
CA GLU A 432 17.26 -4.12 3.12
C GLU A 432 18.15 -3.70 1.95
N VAL A 433 18.52 -2.44 1.86
CA VAL A 433 19.46 -1.96 0.86
C VAL A 433 20.88 -2.25 1.34
N LEU A 434 21.57 -3.14 0.64
CA LEU A 434 22.91 -3.58 1.02
C LEU A 434 24.01 -2.74 0.36
N GLU A 435 23.73 -2.23 -0.86
CA GLU A 435 24.62 -1.35 -1.62
C GLU A 435 23.77 -0.38 -2.45
N SER A 436 24.20 0.88 -2.62
CA SER A 436 23.48 1.87 -3.41
C SER A 436 24.39 2.75 -4.25
N ASN A 437 24.04 2.79 -5.55
CA ASN A 437 24.51 3.78 -6.52
C ASN A 437 23.34 4.27 -7.36
N GLY A 438 22.33 4.83 -6.67
CA GLY A 438 21.10 5.33 -7.29
C GLY A 438 20.02 4.26 -7.50
N SER A 439 18.77 4.70 -7.47
CA SER A 439 17.57 3.90 -7.76
C SER A 439 17.38 2.64 -6.89
N SER A 440 17.73 2.71 -5.62
CA SER A 440 17.56 1.61 -4.65
C SER A 440 16.09 1.24 -4.40
N SER A 441 15.14 2.20 -4.52
CA SER A 441 13.71 1.92 -4.41
C SER A 441 13.21 0.99 -5.52
N GLN A 442 13.71 1.16 -6.76
CA GLN A 442 13.34 0.28 -7.87
C GLN A 442 13.98 -1.11 -7.72
N ALA A 443 15.19 -1.19 -7.18
CA ALA A 443 15.81 -2.47 -6.82
C ALA A 443 15.00 -3.19 -5.72
N SER A 444 14.44 -2.46 -4.75
CA SER A 444 13.59 -3.04 -3.70
C SER A 444 12.29 -3.63 -4.25
N ILE A 445 11.68 -3.01 -5.28
CA ILE A 445 10.50 -3.56 -5.98
C ILE A 445 10.85 -4.88 -6.66
N CYS A 446 11.97 -4.92 -7.38
CA CYS A 446 12.45 -6.13 -8.06
C CYS A 446 12.75 -7.26 -7.05
N GLY A 447 13.50 -6.95 -5.97
CA GLY A 447 13.78 -7.91 -4.90
C GLY A 447 12.53 -8.41 -4.18
N SER A 448 11.53 -7.53 -3.98
CA SER A 448 10.25 -7.89 -3.37
C SER A 448 9.39 -8.78 -4.26
N THR A 449 9.39 -8.55 -5.57
CA THR A 449 8.78 -9.47 -6.55
C THR A 449 9.37 -10.87 -6.42
N LEU A 450 10.71 -10.98 -6.41
CA LEU A 450 11.40 -12.26 -6.23
C LEU A 450 11.06 -12.92 -4.88
N ALA A 451 11.05 -12.14 -3.79
CA ALA A 451 10.75 -12.64 -2.46
C ALA A 451 9.31 -13.18 -2.33
N MET A 452 8.33 -12.54 -2.98
CA MET A 452 6.94 -13.02 -3.02
C MET A 452 6.81 -14.32 -3.81
N LEU A 453 7.45 -14.41 -4.97
CA LEU A 453 7.45 -15.64 -5.77
C LEU A 453 8.13 -16.79 -5.03
N ASP A 454 9.26 -16.53 -4.35
CA ASP A 454 9.95 -17.51 -3.50
C ASP A 454 9.13 -17.93 -2.29
N ALA A 455 8.31 -17.04 -1.74
CA ALA A 455 7.37 -17.34 -0.65
C ALA A 455 6.13 -18.13 -1.09
N GLY A 456 5.91 -18.33 -2.39
CA GLY A 456 4.72 -18.97 -2.93
C GLY A 456 3.47 -18.09 -2.94
N VAL A 457 3.62 -16.75 -2.88
CA VAL A 457 2.49 -15.82 -3.03
C VAL A 457 2.04 -15.82 -4.49
N PRO A 458 0.76 -16.17 -4.77
CA PRO A 458 0.24 -16.24 -6.14
C PRO A 458 -0.07 -14.85 -6.69
N ILE A 459 0.98 -14.01 -6.84
CA ILE A 459 0.82 -12.67 -7.43
C ILE A 459 0.31 -12.76 -8.86
N LYS A 460 -0.52 -11.80 -9.27
CA LYS A 460 -1.11 -11.74 -10.61
C LYS A 460 -0.04 -11.73 -11.72
N ALA A 461 1.03 -10.97 -11.52
CA ALA A 461 2.15 -10.86 -12.45
C ALA A 461 3.41 -10.33 -11.73
N PRO A 462 4.61 -10.65 -12.19
CA PRO A 462 5.85 -10.02 -11.73
C PRO A 462 5.86 -8.52 -12.03
N VAL A 463 6.43 -7.73 -11.13
CA VAL A 463 6.62 -6.29 -11.26
C VAL A 463 8.11 -5.98 -11.27
N ALA A 464 8.54 -5.16 -12.20
CA ALA A 464 9.88 -4.58 -12.22
C ALA A 464 9.82 -3.06 -12.16
N GLY A 465 10.87 -2.44 -11.65
CA GLY A 465 11.00 -0.99 -11.58
C GLY A 465 12.31 -0.51 -12.18
N ILE A 466 12.24 0.66 -12.83
CA ILE A 466 13.37 1.37 -13.43
C ILE A 466 13.31 2.85 -13.06
N ALA A 467 14.47 3.51 -12.92
CA ALA A 467 14.54 4.96 -12.81
C ALA A 467 15.18 5.55 -14.06
N MET A 468 14.48 6.53 -14.61
CA MET A 468 14.90 7.33 -15.74
C MET A 468 15.43 8.67 -15.25
N GLY A 469 16.31 9.29 -16.02
CA GLY A 469 16.80 10.63 -15.79
C GLY A 469 16.70 11.50 -17.03
N LEU A 470 16.94 12.78 -16.82
CA LEU A 470 17.01 13.78 -17.89
C LEU A 470 18.18 14.71 -17.62
N VAL A 471 18.92 15.04 -18.66
CA VAL A 471 19.86 16.16 -18.69
C VAL A 471 19.48 17.07 -19.85
N LYS A 472 19.16 18.33 -19.53
CA LYS A 472 18.76 19.36 -20.50
C LYS A 472 19.82 20.46 -20.52
N LEU A 473 20.33 20.78 -21.70
CA LEU A 473 21.28 21.90 -21.95
C LEU A 473 20.71 22.79 -23.06
N GLY A 474 20.20 23.95 -22.67
CA GLY A 474 19.48 24.82 -23.61
C GLY A 474 18.22 24.13 -24.15
N ASP A 475 18.12 24.03 -25.47
CA ASP A 475 17.02 23.32 -26.14
C ASP A 475 17.25 21.82 -26.30
N ASP A 476 18.50 21.36 -26.14
CA ASP A 476 18.84 19.93 -26.22
C ASP A 476 18.56 19.19 -24.91
N TYR A 477 18.07 17.97 -25.02
CA TYR A 477 17.87 17.08 -23.87
C TYR A 477 18.32 15.65 -24.16
N THR A 478 18.62 14.93 -23.09
CA THR A 478 19.02 13.52 -23.14
C THR A 478 18.32 12.75 -22.03
N ILE A 479 17.53 11.74 -22.41
CA ILE A 479 16.86 10.83 -21.47
C ILE A 479 17.80 9.67 -21.18
N LEU A 480 17.90 9.30 -19.90
CA LEU A 480 18.77 8.25 -19.38
C LEU A 480 17.94 7.10 -18.81
N SER A 481 18.27 5.86 -19.19
CA SER A 481 17.74 4.66 -18.52
C SER A 481 18.63 4.24 -17.37
N ASP A 482 18.04 3.79 -16.26
CA ASP A 482 18.76 3.25 -15.11
C ASP A 482 19.85 4.21 -14.58
N ILE A 483 19.39 5.35 -14.03
CA ILE A 483 20.29 6.38 -13.51
C ILE A 483 21.05 5.91 -12.28
N GLN A 484 22.31 6.35 -12.19
CA GLN A 484 23.18 6.20 -11.02
C GLN A 484 23.14 7.44 -10.11
N GLY A 485 23.79 7.37 -8.93
CA GLY A 485 23.71 8.41 -7.91
C GLY A 485 24.14 9.81 -8.40
N MET A 486 25.21 9.93 -9.18
CA MET A 486 25.66 11.20 -9.75
C MET A 486 24.66 11.78 -10.75
N GLU A 487 24.01 10.93 -11.55
CA GLU A 487 23.00 11.34 -12.54
C GLU A 487 21.68 11.73 -11.89
N ASP A 488 21.31 11.07 -10.77
CA ASP A 488 20.20 11.50 -9.91
C ASP A 488 20.50 12.86 -9.24
N HIS A 489 21.73 13.06 -8.75
CA HIS A 489 22.11 14.28 -8.05
C HIS A 489 22.17 15.51 -8.96
N PHE A 490 22.84 15.41 -10.10
CA PHE A 490 23.11 16.53 -11.03
C PHE A 490 22.17 16.60 -12.23
N GLY A 491 21.30 15.61 -12.42
CA GLY A 491 20.30 15.60 -13.49
C GLY A 491 19.09 16.48 -13.18
N ASP A 492 18.24 16.67 -14.18
CA ASP A 492 17.07 17.56 -14.14
C ASP A 492 15.77 16.83 -13.80
N MET A 493 15.75 15.51 -13.88
CA MET A 493 14.58 14.67 -13.59
C MET A 493 15.03 13.36 -12.93
N ASP A 494 14.30 12.92 -11.91
CA ASP A 494 14.27 11.57 -11.37
C ASP A 494 12.87 10.98 -11.62
N PHE A 495 12.77 10.04 -12.56
CA PHE A 495 11.52 9.50 -13.01
C PHE A 495 11.47 7.98 -12.83
N LYS A 496 10.75 7.52 -11.83
CA LYS A 496 10.64 6.12 -11.45
C LYS A 496 9.36 5.53 -12.02
N VAL A 497 9.50 4.43 -12.75
CA VAL A 497 8.39 3.69 -13.36
C VAL A 497 8.46 2.23 -12.95
N ALA A 498 7.39 1.72 -12.36
CA ALA A 498 7.24 0.31 -12.05
C ALA A 498 5.99 -0.26 -12.72
N GLY A 499 6.02 -1.55 -13.06
CA GLY A 499 4.89 -2.22 -13.67
C GLY A 499 5.18 -3.65 -14.08
N THR A 500 4.13 -4.30 -14.57
CA THR A 500 4.16 -5.63 -15.17
C THR A 500 4.49 -5.54 -16.65
N LYS A 501 4.42 -6.67 -17.35
CA LYS A 501 4.53 -6.67 -18.84
C LYS A 501 3.37 -5.93 -19.50
N ASP A 502 2.20 -5.88 -18.87
CA ASP A 502 0.95 -5.39 -19.44
C ASP A 502 0.72 -3.89 -19.20
N GLY A 503 1.35 -3.30 -18.16
CA GLY A 503 1.21 -1.88 -17.90
C GLY A 503 1.89 -1.39 -16.62
N ILE A 504 1.71 -0.10 -16.37
CA ILE A 504 2.25 0.62 -15.21
C ILE A 504 1.45 0.27 -13.97
N THR A 505 2.15 0.01 -12.86
CA THR A 505 1.54 -0.15 -11.52
C THR A 505 1.90 1.00 -10.57
N ALA A 506 3.04 1.64 -10.75
CA ALA A 506 3.39 2.86 -10.02
C ALA A 506 4.32 3.77 -10.83
N LEU A 507 4.19 5.06 -10.54
CA LEU A 507 5.01 6.09 -11.15
C LEU A 507 5.32 7.16 -10.10
N GLN A 508 6.56 7.66 -10.09
CA GLN A 508 6.97 8.82 -9.30
C GLN A 508 7.95 9.66 -10.09
N MET A 509 7.69 10.95 -10.19
CA MET A 509 8.54 11.89 -10.91
C MET A 509 8.83 13.11 -10.05
N ASP A 510 10.10 13.46 -10.00
CA ASP A 510 10.63 14.69 -9.41
C ASP A 510 11.40 15.45 -10.49
N ILE A 511 11.10 16.73 -10.64
CA ILE A 511 11.73 17.61 -11.62
C ILE A 511 12.44 18.73 -10.88
N LYS A 512 13.65 19.09 -11.36
CA LYS A 512 14.50 20.14 -10.78
C LYS A 512 14.62 21.37 -11.67
N ILE A 513 13.87 21.41 -12.77
CA ILE A 513 13.78 22.52 -13.73
C ILE A 513 12.33 22.98 -13.87
N ASP A 514 12.08 24.03 -14.63
CA ASP A 514 10.76 24.68 -14.76
C ASP A 514 9.65 23.82 -15.35
N GLY A 515 9.97 22.60 -15.80
CA GLY A 515 9.01 21.61 -16.25
C GLY A 515 9.39 20.89 -17.53
N LEU A 516 8.54 19.92 -17.91
CA LEU A 516 8.75 19.06 -19.06
C LEU A 516 7.63 19.20 -20.08
N SER A 517 7.98 19.13 -21.36
CA SER A 517 7.01 19.05 -22.44
C SER A 517 6.36 17.66 -22.48
N ARG A 518 5.15 17.58 -23.07
CA ARG A 518 4.46 16.32 -23.35
C ARG A 518 5.37 15.33 -24.10
N GLN A 519 6.17 15.83 -25.07
CA GLN A 519 7.06 15.01 -25.87
C GLN A 519 8.13 14.34 -25.02
N ILE A 520 8.79 15.07 -24.11
CA ILE A 520 9.82 14.49 -23.22
C ILE A 520 9.22 13.44 -22.30
N LEU A 521 8.00 13.66 -21.78
CA LEU A 521 7.31 12.67 -20.96
C LEU A 521 6.97 11.40 -21.73
N ASP A 522 6.49 11.52 -22.97
CA ASP A 522 6.16 10.39 -23.84
C ASP A 522 7.41 9.56 -24.17
N GLU A 523 8.49 10.22 -24.56
CA GLU A 523 9.78 9.56 -24.84
C GLU A 523 10.34 8.86 -23.58
N ALA A 524 10.27 9.52 -22.42
CA ALA A 524 10.74 8.95 -21.16
C ALA A 524 9.93 7.72 -20.74
N LEU A 525 8.60 7.75 -20.89
CA LEU A 525 7.72 6.62 -20.63
C LEU A 525 7.99 5.46 -21.58
N THR A 526 8.18 5.75 -22.88
CA THR A 526 8.50 4.74 -23.89
C THR A 526 9.83 4.04 -23.58
N GLN A 527 10.88 4.80 -23.28
CA GLN A 527 12.19 4.26 -22.92
C GLN A 527 12.16 3.51 -21.57
N ALA A 528 11.35 3.98 -20.60
CA ALA A 528 11.12 3.29 -19.35
C ALA A 528 10.44 1.93 -19.53
N LYS A 529 9.49 1.82 -20.48
CA LYS A 529 8.85 0.55 -20.84
C LYS A 529 9.86 -0.47 -21.35
N GLU A 530 10.73 -0.08 -22.26
CA GLU A 530 11.77 -0.96 -22.79
C GLU A 530 12.68 -1.48 -21.66
N GLY A 531 13.16 -0.58 -20.80
CA GLY A 531 14.00 -0.94 -19.67
C GLY A 531 13.29 -1.83 -18.66
N ARG A 532 12.03 -1.56 -18.33
CA ARG A 532 11.19 -2.36 -17.46
C ARG A 532 11.00 -3.78 -17.97
N LEU A 533 10.71 -3.94 -19.26
CA LEU A 533 10.55 -5.25 -19.90
C LEU A 533 11.84 -6.05 -19.88
N HIS A 534 12.99 -5.42 -20.10
CA HIS A 534 14.31 -6.06 -19.99
C HIS A 534 14.59 -6.58 -18.57
N ILE A 535 14.26 -5.77 -17.53
CA ILE A 535 14.41 -6.20 -16.13
C ILE A 535 13.44 -7.34 -15.80
N LEU A 536 12.18 -7.28 -16.29
CA LEU A 536 11.20 -8.36 -16.10
C LEU A 536 11.67 -9.69 -16.69
N GLU A 537 12.28 -9.67 -17.89
CA GLU A 537 12.86 -10.87 -18.49
C GLU A 537 13.93 -11.48 -17.59
N HIS A 538 14.80 -10.67 -17.00
CA HIS A 538 15.80 -11.13 -16.03
C HIS A 538 15.15 -11.73 -14.78
N LEU A 539 14.15 -11.06 -14.15
CA LEU A 539 13.48 -11.58 -12.96
C LEU A 539 12.81 -12.93 -13.23
N THR A 540 12.11 -13.06 -14.37
CA THR A 540 11.41 -14.30 -14.76
C THR A 540 12.37 -15.42 -15.14
N SER A 541 13.59 -15.12 -15.58
CA SER A 541 14.64 -16.12 -15.76
C SER A 541 15.17 -16.70 -14.44
N THR A 542 15.10 -15.94 -13.36
CA THR A 542 15.51 -16.39 -12.00
C THR A 542 14.42 -17.23 -11.36
N ILE A 543 13.18 -16.76 -11.36
CA ILE A 543 12.00 -17.49 -10.90
C ILE A 543 10.79 -17.09 -11.74
N SER A 544 10.22 -18.05 -12.48
CA SER A 544 9.17 -17.79 -13.47
C SER A 544 7.75 -17.87 -12.90
N ALA A 545 7.57 -18.51 -11.76
CA ALA A 545 6.28 -18.71 -11.11
C ALA A 545 6.44 -18.77 -9.59
N PRO A 546 5.38 -18.53 -8.81
CA PRO A 546 5.38 -18.76 -7.37
C PRO A 546 5.74 -20.22 -7.04
N ARG A 547 6.45 -20.43 -5.92
CA ARG A 547 6.66 -21.77 -5.39
C ARG A 547 5.32 -22.46 -5.14
N GLU A 548 5.21 -23.74 -5.50
CA GLU A 548 3.99 -24.54 -5.28
C GLU A 548 3.69 -24.75 -3.78
N GLU A 549 4.73 -24.87 -2.98
CA GLU A 549 4.63 -25.04 -1.53
C GLU A 549 5.19 -23.81 -0.79
N LEU A 550 4.46 -23.40 0.25
CA LEU A 550 4.95 -22.40 1.19
C LEU A 550 6.14 -22.96 1.99
N SER A 551 7.01 -22.06 2.45
CA SER A 551 8.08 -22.41 3.40
C SER A 551 7.58 -23.27 4.55
N ALA A 552 8.39 -24.22 5.01
CA ALA A 552 8.09 -25.00 6.21
C ALA A 552 7.89 -24.15 7.48
N TYR A 553 8.39 -22.92 7.47
CA TYR A 553 8.27 -21.97 8.58
C TYR A 553 7.06 -21.04 8.44
N ALA A 554 6.42 -20.99 7.27
CA ALA A 554 5.21 -20.20 7.07
C ALA A 554 4.01 -20.90 7.73
N PRO A 555 3.07 -20.14 8.35
CA PRO A 555 1.83 -20.72 8.84
C PRO A 555 1.02 -21.24 7.65
N LYS A 556 0.53 -22.48 7.74
CA LYS A 556 -0.41 -23.05 6.76
C LYS A 556 -1.82 -22.77 7.23
N ILE A 557 -2.58 -22.04 6.43
CA ILE A 557 -3.98 -21.69 6.73
C ILE A 557 -4.88 -22.72 6.07
N ILE A 558 -5.84 -23.25 6.84
CA ILE A 558 -6.94 -24.08 6.34
C ILE A 558 -8.23 -23.33 6.59
N THR A 559 -9.04 -23.21 5.54
CA THR A 559 -10.34 -22.56 5.62
C THR A 559 -11.44 -23.59 5.84
N LEU A 560 -12.30 -23.37 6.83
CA LEU A 560 -13.48 -24.15 7.13
C LEU A 560 -14.71 -23.21 7.11
N ASN A 561 -15.79 -23.62 6.43
CA ASN A 561 -17.03 -22.85 6.42
C ASN A 561 -18.03 -23.46 7.38
N ILE A 562 -18.55 -22.67 8.31
CA ILE A 562 -19.59 -23.04 9.25
C ILE A 562 -20.82 -22.14 9.03
N LYS A 563 -21.99 -22.58 9.49
CA LYS A 563 -23.19 -21.74 9.45
C LYS A 563 -23.01 -20.52 10.37
N PRO A 564 -23.37 -19.28 9.96
CA PRO A 564 -23.19 -18.08 10.78
C PRO A 564 -23.84 -18.18 12.17
N GLU A 565 -24.96 -18.89 12.29
CA GLU A 565 -25.64 -19.15 13.57
C GLU A 565 -24.84 -20.01 14.55
N LYS A 566 -23.84 -20.76 14.04
CA LYS A 566 -22.95 -21.63 14.84
C LYS A 566 -21.69 -20.91 15.34
N ILE A 567 -21.40 -19.71 14.86
CA ILE A 567 -20.23 -18.92 15.28
C ILE A 567 -20.21 -18.75 16.80
N LYS A 568 -21.37 -18.45 17.40
CA LYS A 568 -21.50 -18.30 18.87
C LYS A 568 -21.18 -19.58 19.64
N ASP A 569 -21.45 -20.75 19.05
CA ASP A 569 -21.19 -22.05 19.67
C ASP A 569 -19.69 -22.35 19.65
N VAL A 570 -18.98 -22.01 18.58
CA VAL A 570 -17.52 -22.15 18.43
C VAL A 570 -16.79 -21.17 19.35
N ILE A 571 -17.23 -19.92 19.40
CA ILE A 571 -16.62 -18.89 20.27
C ILE A 571 -16.88 -19.20 21.75
N GLY A 572 -18.10 -19.62 22.08
CA GLY A 572 -18.55 -19.90 23.44
C GLY A 572 -18.69 -18.65 24.31
N PRO A 573 -19.27 -18.77 25.52
CA PRO A 573 -19.47 -17.64 26.42
C PRO A 573 -18.15 -16.95 26.80
N GLY A 574 -18.01 -15.66 26.43
CA GLY A 574 -16.81 -14.88 26.69
C GLY A 574 -15.54 -15.43 26.04
N GLY A 575 -15.66 -16.12 24.90
CA GLY A 575 -14.52 -16.69 24.16
C GLY A 575 -13.93 -17.97 24.76
N LYS A 576 -14.54 -18.57 25.78
CA LYS A 576 -13.97 -19.72 26.49
C LYS A 576 -13.75 -20.95 25.60
N GLN A 577 -14.67 -21.21 24.66
CA GLN A 577 -14.59 -22.39 23.82
C GLN A 577 -13.43 -22.26 22.81
N ILE A 578 -13.38 -21.15 22.09
CA ILE A 578 -12.33 -20.91 21.11
C ILE A 578 -10.93 -20.85 21.77
N ASN A 579 -10.82 -20.20 22.95
CA ASN A 579 -9.56 -20.18 23.68
C ASN A 579 -9.13 -21.58 24.14
N ALA A 580 -10.05 -22.45 24.55
CA ALA A 580 -9.74 -23.82 24.89
C ALA A 580 -9.20 -24.62 23.69
N ILE A 581 -9.76 -24.40 22.49
CA ILE A 581 -9.24 -25.02 21.26
C ILE A 581 -7.82 -24.52 20.95
N ILE A 582 -7.60 -23.19 21.05
CA ILE A 582 -6.29 -22.56 20.83
C ILE A 582 -5.26 -23.09 21.84
N ASP A 583 -5.61 -23.17 23.14
CA ASP A 583 -4.71 -23.66 24.19
C ASP A 583 -4.35 -25.14 24.00
N GLU A 584 -5.31 -25.96 23.54
CA GLU A 584 -5.10 -27.39 23.31
C GLU A 584 -4.26 -27.70 22.07
N THR A 585 -4.38 -26.89 21.02
CA THR A 585 -3.79 -27.18 19.70
C THR A 585 -2.63 -26.25 19.33
N GLY A 586 -2.52 -25.09 19.99
CA GLY A 586 -1.53 -24.07 19.64
C GLY A 586 -1.75 -23.38 18.30
N VAL A 587 -2.92 -23.57 17.66
CA VAL A 587 -3.27 -22.92 16.38
C VAL A 587 -3.77 -21.50 16.61
N LYS A 588 -3.74 -20.67 15.57
CA LYS A 588 -4.46 -19.39 15.53
C LYS A 588 -5.79 -19.59 14.79
N ILE A 589 -6.89 -19.06 15.31
CA ILE A 589 -8.23 -19.20 14.73
C ILE A 589 -8.82 -17.79 14.56
N ASP A 590 -9.25 -17.48 13.33
CA ASP A 590 -9.99 -16.28 12.99
C ASP A 590 -11.35 -16.69 12.41
N ILE A 591 -12.45 -16.00 12.78
CA ILE A 591 -13.81 -16.34 12.36
C ILE A 591 -14.49 -15.07 11.82
N GLU A 592 -14.89 -15.12 10.56
CA GLU A 592 -15.64 -14.07 9.89
C GLU A 592 -17.16 -14.14 10.18
N GLN A 593 -17.86 -13.04 9.96
CA GLN A 593 -19.29 -12.94 10.23
C GLN A 593 -20.15 -13.81 9.31
N ASP A 594 -19.64 -14.16 8.14
CA ASP A 594 -20.29 -15.06 7.17
C ASP A 594 -20.15 -16.54 7.52
N GLY A 595 -19.33 -16.88 8.53
CA GLY A 595 -19.07 -18.25 8.97
C GLY A 595 -17.78 -18.83 8.42
N THR A 596 -16.95 -18.07 7.73
CA THR A 596 -15.62 -18.50 7.30
C THR A 596 -14.68 -18.55 8.50
N VAL A 597 -14.02 -19.70 8.73
CA VAL A 597 -13.07 -19.94 9.82
C VAL A 597 -11.70 -20.21 9.23
N TYR A 598 -10.73 -19.37 9.55
CA TYR A 598 -9.33 -19.56 9.19
C TYR A 598 -8.56 -20.18 10.36
N ILE A 599 -7.91 -21.29 10.12
CA ILE A 599 -7.13 -22.04 11.13
C ILE A 599 -5.69 -22.10 10.66
N ALA A 600 -4.78 -21.48 11.39
CA ALA A 600 -3.40 -21.28 10.99
C ALA A 600 -2.40 -21.88 11.98
N SER A 601 -1.51 -22.76 11.51
CA SER A 601 -0.36 -23.28 12.25
C SER A 601 0.73 -23.76 11.28
N GLN A 602 1.97 -23.80 11.74
CA GLN A 602 3.06 -24.50 11.05
C GLN A 602 2.86 -26.02 11.09
N ASP A 603 2.22 -26.55 12.15
CA ASP A 603 1.92 -27.97 12.32
C ASP A 603 0.54 -28.33 11.77
N GLN A 604 0.51 -28.98 10.60
CA GLN A 604 -0.73 -29.42 9.97
C GLN A 604 -1.54 -30.43 10.79
N ALA A 605 -0.90 -31.24 11.65
CA ALA A 605 -1.62 -32.16 12.51
C ALA A 605 -2.46 -31.41 13.54
N MET A 606 -1.95 -30.29 14.05
CA MET A 606 -2.68 -29.43 14.97
C MET A 606 -3.82 -28.68 14.27
N ASN A 607 -3.63 -28.23 13.02
CA ASN A 607 -4.73 -27.70 12.21
C ASN A 607 -5.88 -28.70 12.07
N ARG A 608 -5.57 -29.95 11.66
CA ARG A 608 -6.58 -31.02 11.52
C ARG A 608 -7.30 -31.33 12.83
N LYS A 609 -6.56 -31.31 13.96
CA LYS A 609 -7.13 -31.51 15.30
C LYS A 609 -8.11 -30.41 15.65
N ALA A 610 -7.74 -29.13 15.39
CA ALA A 610 -8.62 -27.99 15.64
C ALA A 610 -9.91 -28.04 14.76
N ILE A 611 -9.74 -28.40 13.48
CA ILE A 611 -10.88 -28.62 12.56
C ILE A 611 -11.82 -29.66 13.11
N ALA A 612 -11.31 -30.84 13.50
CA ALA A 612 -12.14 -31.91 14.04
C ALA A 612 -12.93 -31.47 15.30
N ILE A 613 -12.30 -30.67 16.16
CA ILE A 613 -12.98 -30.14 17.36
C ILE A 613 -14.09 -29.13 16.95
N ILE A 614 -13.83 -28.27 15.96
CA ILE A 614 -14.82 -27.30 15.49
C ILE A 614 -15.99 -28.03 14.79
N GLU A 615 -15.69 -29.01 13.93
CA GLU A 615 -16.69 -29.83 13.26
C GLU A 615 -17.58 -30.56 14.25
N ASP A 616 -17.01 -31.10 15.34
CA ASP A 616 -17.78 -31.73 16.42
C ASP A 616 -18.70 -30.73 17.13
N ILE A 617 -18.29 -29.48 17.32
CA ILE A 617 -19.11 -28.42 17.96
C ILE A 617 -20.28 -28.00 17.05
N VAL A 618 -20.04 -27.88 15.74
CA VAL A 618 -21.05 -27.38 14.78
C VAL A 618 -21.90 -28.51 14.20
N ARG A 619 -21.60 -29.76 14.53
CA ARG A 619 -22.27 -30.94 14.02
C ARG A 619 -23.77 -30.89 14.24
N GLU A 620 -24.50 -31.12 13.21
CA GLU A 620 -25.99 -31.23 13.24
C GLU A 620 -26.44 -32.68 12.96
N VAL A 621 -27.56 -33.01 13.50
CA VAL A 621 -28.19 -34.30 13.30
C VAL A 621 -29.09 -34.26 12.06
N GLU A 622 -28.87 -35.16 11.10
CA GLU A 622 -29.70 -35.25 9.91
C GLU A 622 -30.70 -36.42 9.97
N VAL A 623 -31.87 -36.19 9.38
CA VAL A 623 -32.92 -37.23 9.28
C VAL A 623 -32.41 -38.38 8.42
N GLY A 624 -32.45 -39.60 8.98
CA GLY A 624 -31.99 -40.81 8.31
C GLY A 624 -30.67 -41.34 8.80
N GLU A 625 -29.90 -40.56 9.53
CA GLU A 625 -28.63 -41.00 10.16
C GLU A 625 -28.87 -42.03 11.27
N VAL A 626 -27.85 -42.87 11.48
CA VAL A 626 -27.84 -43.90 12.49
C VAL A 626 -26.72 -43.62 13.50
N TYR A 627 -27.11 -43.58 14.76
CA TYR A 627 -26.18 -43.34 15.87
C TYR A 627 -26.21 -44.47 16.87
N THR A 628 -25.08 -44.79 17.49
CA THR A 628 -25.00 -45.61 18.70
C THR A 628 -24.70 -44.67 19.86
N GLY A 629 -25.67 -44.50 20.76
CA GLY A 629 -25.59 -43.57 21.86
C GLY A 629 -25.95 -44.22 23.21
N LYS A 630 -25.67 -43.49 24.30
CA LYS A 630 -26.01 -43.96 25.68
C LYS A 630 -27.32 -43.36 26.15
N VAL A 631 -28.15 -44.20 26.78
CA VAL A 631 -29.37 -43.78 27.46
C VAL A 631 -29.01 -42.90 28.67
N ARG A 632 -29.34 -41.59 28.56
CA ARG A 632 -29.06 -40.62 29.63
C ARG A 632 -30.20 -40.44 30.60
N ARG A 633 -31.45 -40.59 30.12
CA ARG A 633 -32.64 -40.40 30.92
C ARG A 633 -33.79 -41.25 30.36
N ILE A 634 -34.57 -41.81 31.27
CA ILE A 634 -35.77 -42.58 30.94
C ILE A 634 -36.99 -41.89 31.52
N GLU A 635 -38.02 -41.69 30.69
CA GLU A 635 -39.29 -41.14 31.03
C GLU A 635 -40.42 -42.13 30.66
N LYS A 636 -41.64 -41.97 31.20
CA LYS A 636 -42.78 -42.85 30.92
C LYS A 636 -43.12 -42.99 29.42
N PHE A 637 -42.80 -41.95 28.64
CA PHE A 637 -43.11 -41.87 27.21
C PHE A 637 -41.95 -42.21 26.29
N GLY A 638 -40.74 -42.43 26.82
CA GLY A 638 -39.56 -42.76 26.00
C GLY A 638 -38.25 -42.64 26.70
N ALA A 639 -37.16 -42.94 25.98
CA ALA A 639 -35.78 -42.81 26.44
C ALA A 639 -35.03 -41.69 25.70
N PHE A 640 -34.25 -40.88 26.43
CA PHE A 640 -33.35 -39.90 25.83
C PHE A 640 -31.98 -40.56 25.67
N VAL A 641 -31.51 -40.54 24.44
CA VAL A 641 -30.25 -41.12 24.01
C VAL A 641 -29.30 -40.03 23.60
N GLU A 642 -28.13 -39.93 24.22
CA GLU A 642 -27.11 -39.02 23.83
C GLU A 642 -26.46 -39.53 22.52
N LEU A 643 -26.60 -38.79 21.44
CA LEU A 643 -26.05 -39.11 20.12
C LEU A 643 -24.56 -38.78 20.05
N PHE A 644 -24.23 -37.59 20.52
CA PHE A 644 -22.90 -37.07 20.77
C PHE A 644 -22.95 -36.03 21.89
N LYS A 645 -21.81 -35.57 22.38
CA LYS A 645 -21.71 -34.69 23.54
C LYS A 645 -22.60 -33.44 23.41
N GLY A 646 -23.63 -33.35 24.26
CA GLY A 646 -24.52 -32.19 24.30
C GLY A 646 -25.74 -32.28 23.41
N THR A 647 -25.95 -33.39 22.67
CA THR A 647 -27.13 -33.60 21.79
C THR A 647 -27.84 -34.89 22.15
N ASP A 648 -29.04 -34.77 22.73
CA ASP A 648 -29.91 -35.87 23.10
C ASP A 648 -31.05 -35.98 22.09
N GLY A 649 -31.42 -37.21 21.74
CA GLY A 649 -32.60 -37.50 20.96
C GLY A 649 -33.57 -38.38 21.75
N LEU A 650 -34.90 -38.20 21.49
CA LEU A 650 -35.94 -38.98 22.11
C LEU A 650 -36.31 -40.19 21.28
N VAL A 651 -36.12 -41.41 21.85
CA VAL A 651 -36.74 -42.61 21.38
C VAL A 651 -38.10 -42.79 22.07
N HIS A 652 -39.18 -42.41 21.41
CA HIS A 652 -40.52 -42.59 21.96
C HIS A 652 -40.78 -44.09 22.21
N ILE A 653 -41.62 -44.42 23.21
CA ILE A 653 -41.91 -45.81 23.60
C ILE A 653 -42.43 -46.65 22.41
N SER A 654 -43.17 -46.09 21.44
CA SER A 654 -43.65 -46.72 20.22
C SER A 654 -42.53 -47.02 19.20
N GLU A 655 -41.39 -46.41 19.36
CA GLU A 655 -40.23 -46.53 18.46
C GLU A 655 -39.11 -47.42 19.03
N LEU A 656 -39.35 -48.08 20.20
CA LEU A 656 -38.40 -48.97 20.82
C LEU A 656 -38.37 -50.37 20.18
N ALA A 657 -39.57 -50.91 19.81
CA ALA A 657 -39.71 -52.24 19.23
C ALA A 657 -40.97 -52.34 18.31
N HIS A 658 -41.05 -53.41 17.50
CA HIS A 658 -42.20 -53.68 16.67
C HIS A 658 -43.43 -54.16 17.50
N GLU A 659 -43.18 -54.76 18.66
CA GLU A 659 -44.19 -55.21 19.60
C GLU A 659 -44.57 -54.10 20.58
N ARG A 660 -45.75 -54.18 21.18
CA ARG A 660 -46.21 -53.16 22.14
C ARG A 660 -45.38 -53.27 23.44
N VAL A 661 -44.58 -52.22 23.71
CA VAL A 661 -43.77 -52.09 24.93
C VAL A 661 -44.62 -51.56 26.07
N GLY A 662 -44.62 -52.20 27.20
CA GLY A 662 -45.40 -51.81 28.38
C GLY A 662 -44.73 -50.72 29.18
N LYS A 663 -43.44 -50.82 29.37
CA LYS A 663 -42.59 -49.81 30.02
C LYS A 663 -41.28 -49.68 29.28
N VAL A 664 -40.68 -48.49 29.27
CA VAL A 664 -39.37 -48.25 28.60
C VAL A 664 -38.28 -49.11 29.22
N GLU A 665 -38.30 -49.28 30.52
CA GLU A 665 -37.33 -50.03 31.30
C GLU A 665 -37.34 -51.56 30.98
N ASP A 666 -38.38 -52.07 30.30
CA ASP A 666 -38.41 -53.48 29.85
C ASP A 666 -37.44 -53.71 28.67
N ILE A 667 -37.04 -52.64 27.94
CA ILE A 667 -36.19 -52.68 26.75
C ILE A 667 -34.85 -52.00 26.96
N LEU A 668 -34.82 -50.84 27.65
CA LEU A 668 -33.61 -50.03 27.86
C LEU A 668 -33.44 -49.65 29.32
N LYS A 669 -32.21 -49.67 29.80
CA LYS A 669 -31.82 -49.18 31.14
C LYS A 669 -30.97 -47.96 31.02
N LEU A 670 -30.90 -47.16 32.09
CA LEU A 670 -30.01 -46.03 32.18
C LEU A 670 -28.55 -46.47 31.97
N GLY A 671 -27.86 -45.84 31.04
CA GLY A 671 -26.47 -46.13 30.69
C GLY A 671 -26.31 -47.17 29.57
N ASP A 672 -27.40 -47.84 29.11
CA ASP A 672 -27.30 -48.80 28.01
C ASP A 672 -26.86 -48.07 26.72
N GLU A 673 -26.06 -48.77 25.91
CA GLU A 673 -25.73 -48.33 24.54
C GLU A 673 -26.82 -48.85 23.59
N VAL A 674 -27.41 -47.99 22.82
CA VAL A 674 -28.45 -48.33 21.87
C VAL A 674 -28.20 -47.67 20.50
N THR A 675 -28.33 -48.48 19.45
CA THR A 675 -28.28 -47.98 18.08
C THR A 675 -29.66 -47.50 17.65
N VAL A 676 -29.77 -46.27 17.18
CA VAL A 676 -31.01 -45.60 16.82
C VAL A 676 -30.87 -44.87 15.50
N LYS A 677 -31.96 -44.77 14.77
CA LYS A 677 -32.06 -43.98 13.52
C LYS A 677 -32.81 -42.71 13.78
N VAL A 678 -32.34 -41.61 13.25
CA VAL A 678 -33.01 -40.29 13.26
C VAL A 678 -34.20 -40.38 12.30
N ILE A 679 -35.40 -40.15 12.83
CA ILE A 679 -36.63 -40.19 12.03
C ILE A 679 -37.21 -38.80 11.76
N GLU A 680 -36.90 -37.84 12.61
CA GLU A 680 -37.41 -36.48 12.47
C GLU A 680 -36.53 -35.52 13.32
N VAL A 681 -36.31 -34.30 12.81
CA VAL A 681 -35.84 -33.15 13.59
C VAL A 681 -36.92 -32.07 13.48
N ASP A 682 -37.53 -31.70 14.62
CA ASP A 682 -38.62 -30.72 14.61
C ASP A 682 -38.12 -29.26 14.45
N GLN A 683 -39.10 -28.35 14.25
CA GLN A 683 -38.76 -26.90 14.10
C GLN A 683 -38.11 -26.26 15.31
N GLN A 684 -38.09 -26.95 16.46
CA GLN A 684 -37.45 -26.51 17.69
C GLN A 684 -36.08 -27.21 17.91
N GLY A 685 -35.60 -27.98 16.91
CA GLY A 685 -34.33 -28.71 16.96
C GLY A 685 -34.36 -29.98 17.81
N ARG A 686 -35.58 -30.49 18.23
CA ARG A 686 -35.67 -31.72 18.98
C ARG A 686 -35.60 -32.92 18.05
N VAL A 687 -34.70 -33.86 18.39
CA VAL A 687 -34.42 -35.03 17.56
C VAL A 687 -35.29 -36.20 18.00
N ASN A 688 -36.08 -36.72 17.10
CA ASN A 688 -36.89 -37.95 17.29
C ASN A 688 -36.14 -39.13 16.68
N LEU A 689 -36.00 -40.18 17.47
CA LEU A 689 -35.20 -41.36 17.17
C LEU A 689 -36.06 -42.60 17.12
N SER A 690 -35.67 -43.58 16.31
CA SER A 690 -36.31 -44.90 16.25
C SER A 690 -35.26 -46.02 16.32
N ARG A 691 -35.32 -46.83 17.34
CA ARG A 691 -34.63 -48.15 17.42
C ARG A 691 -35.35 -49.18 16.53
N LYS A 692 -36.68 -49.12 16.51
CA LYS A 692 -37.55 -50.00 15.73
C LYS A 692 -37.25 -49.96 14.22
N ALA A 693 -36.83 -48.81 13.68
CA ALA A 693 -36.50 -48.68 12.26
C ALA A 693 -35.26 -49.50 11.83
N LEU A 694 -34.44 -49.95 12.80
CA LEU A 694 -33.24 -50.76 12.60
C LEU A 694 -33.43 -52.24 12.94
N LEU A 695 -34.59 -52.61 13.54
CA LEU A 695 -34.87 -54.01 13.88
C LEU A 695 -35.53 -54.72 12.67
N GLU A 696 -35.09 -55.93 12.37
CA GLU A 696 -35.74 -56.78 11.35
C GLU A 696 -37.19 -57.05 11.74
N LYS A 697 -38.13 -56.89 10.82
CA LYS A 697 -39.51 -57.33 10.99
C LYS A 697 -39.49 -58.83 11.05
N LYS A 698 -39.81 -59.41 12.22
CA LYS A 698 -40.14 -60.84 12.30
C LYS A 698 -41.34 -61.12 11.40
N GLU A 699 -41.18 -61.89 10.33
CA GLU A 699 -42.28 -62.44 9.52
C GLU A 699 -43.17 -63.30 10.43
N GLN A 700 -44.44 -62.88 10.58
CA GLN A 700 -45.45 -63.76 11.16
C GLN A 700 -45.78 -64.88 10.14
N PRO A 701 -45.87 -66.15 10.52
CA PRO A 701 -46.33 -67.22 9.59
C PRO A 701 -47.73 -66.93 9.05
N GLU A 702 -47.91 -67.04 7.73
CA GLU A 702 -49.17 -66.88 7.03
C GLU A 702 -50.19 -67.87 7.56
N GLY A 703 -51.18 -67.40 8.35
CA GLY A 703 -52.41 -68.06 8.69
C GLY A 703 -53.51 -67.66 7.66
N ASP A 704 -53.89 -68.67 6.90
CA ASP A 704 -55.09 -68.89 6.10
C ASP A 704 -56.02 -67.67 5.85
N LYS A 705 -55.86 -66.99 4.71
CA LYS A 705 -56.77 -65.97 4.19
C LYS A 705 -57.55 -66.47 2.95
N ASN A 706 -58.41 -67.46 3.13
CA ASN A 706 -59.30 -67.88 2.04
C ASN A 706 -60.81 -67.63 2.34
N HIS A 707 -61.17 -66.52 2.97
CA HIS A 707 -62.61 -66.26 3.22
C HIS A 707 -63.05 -64.76 3.08
N LYS A 708 -62.31 -63.86 2.48
CA LYS A 708 -62.72 -62.46 2.32
C LYS A 708 -62.69 -61.87 0.89
N GLN A 709 -62.36 -62.71 -0.11
CA GLN A 709 -62.38 -62.21 -1.52
C GLN A 709 -63.70 -62.27 -2.25
N ARG A 710 -64.85 -62.71 -1.62
CA ARG A 710 -66.18 -62.79 -2.28
C ARG A 710 -67.11 -61.64 -1.96
N LYS A 711 -66.74 -60.64 -1.18
CA LYS A 711 -67.66 -59.50 -0.88
C LYS A 711 -67.26 -58.16 -1.51
N ASN A 712 -66.10 -57.98 -2.10
CA ASN A 712 -65.63 -56.70 -2.68
C ASN A 712 -65.77 -56.59 -4.21
N SER A 713 -66.26 -57.67 -4.89
CA SER A 713 -66.46 -57.63 -6.35
C SER A 713 -67.88 -57.11 -6.76
N ILE A 714 -68.79 -56.96 -5.82
CA ILE A 714 -70.14 -56.49 -6.09
C ILE A 714 -70.36 -54.99 -5.91
N LEU A 715 -69.49 -54.31 -5.19
CA LEU A 715 -69.52 -52.83 -4.95
C LEU A 715 -68.77 -51.99 -5.99
N LYS A 716 -67.94 -52.60 -6.81
CA LYS A 716 -67.15 -51.85 -7.87
C LYS A 716 -67.85 -51.76 -9.22
N ARG A 717 -69.01 -52.42 -9.39
CA ARG A 717 -69.84 -52.35 -10.63
C ARG A 717 -71.01 -51.35 -10.59
N LYS A 718 -71.26 -50.63 -9.52
CA LYS A 718 -72.31 -49.61 -9.41
C LYS A 718 -71.88 -48.18 -9.46
N ASN A 719 -70.59 -47.85 -9.50
CA ASN A 719 -70.14 -46.48 -9.56
C ASN A 719 -69.42 -46.08 -10.86
N GLN A 720 -69.56 -46.86 -11.93
CA GLN A 720 -69.00 -46.53 -13.24
C GLN A 720 -70.01 -45.99 -14.28
N ASN A 721 -71.27 -45.75 -13.87
CA ASN A 721 -72.34 -45.27 -14.78
C ASN A 721 -73.00 -43.96 -14.35
N LEU A 722 -72.31 -43.07 -13.72
CA LEU A 722 -72.83 -41.71 -13.43
C LEU A 722 -71.70 -40.69 -13.42
N ASN A 723 -71.09 -40.42 -14.57
CA ASN A 723 -70.45 -39.16 -14.85
C ASN A 723 -69.92 -39.12 -16.29
N ASN A 724 -70.87 -39.25 -17.20
CA ASN A 724 -70.75 -38.79 -18.57
C ASN A 724 -72.06 -38.01 -18.90
N THR A 725 -72.12 -36.74 -18.55
CA THR A 725 -72.87 -35.70 -19.22
C THR A 725 -72.65 -34.33 -18.53
N LYS A 726 -72.21 -33.42 -19.35
CA LYS A 726 -72.08 -31.96 -19.28
C LYS A 726 -70.64 -31.50 -19.25
N SER A 727 -70.04 -31.41 -20.43
CA SER A 727 -70.13 -30.39 -21.53
C SER A 727 -70.06 -28.96 -20.99
N LYS A 728 -69.22 -28.31 -21.30
CA LYS A 728 -68.74 -27.44 -22.36
C LYS A 728 -67.60 -26.66 -21.83
#